data_56add58acb5e5ad3de635a7234fc74bb
#
_entry.id   56add58acb5e5ad3de635a7234fc74bb
#
_cell.length_a   1.000
_cell.length_b   1.000
_cell.length_c   1.000
_cell.angle_alpha   90.00
_cell.angle_beta   90.00
_cell.angle_gamma   90.00
#
_symmetry.space_group_name_H-M   'P 1'
#
loop_
_entity.id
_entity.type
_entity.pdbx_description
1 polymer ?
#
loop_
_entity_poly.entity_id
_entity_poly.type
_entity_poly.pdbx_seq_one_letter_code
_entity_poly.pdbx_strand_id
1 'polypeptide(L)'
;MKPTTFLVLVMTGLTAAPAMAQRADYPIQAVPFTKVKLTDNFWQPRLKTNTAVTIPASFQRCEATNRVKNFEMAAAKSGKFATTFPFDDTDIYKTLEGAAYSLSLYPDKALSAYLDVLIDKVGKAQEPDGYLYTARTIDPAHPHPWAGPERWVNEREMSHELYNSGHLYEAAVAHYQATGKKTLLNIALKNADLVCSVFGPGKRSVAPGHEIVEMGLVKLYRVTGKPEYLQTAKFFVNARGQYKGYDPKSPDPFRNGSYWQDDKPVVDQKEAEGHAVRAEYLYSAMADVAALTGDKQLLAAVDTIWQNMVTKKFYVTGGTGAVPGGERFGKNYELPNATAYNETCASVADIYWNQRMFQLHGDAKYADIMEKVLYNGLLSGVGLDGKSFFYSNAMQIKNSASFGQTEPARAGWFECSCCPTNLARLFPSLPGYVYGQNGRDIYVNLFVSGSAELAVQNKAVRLTQQNNYPWNGDLKFTVNQASTSDFNLLVRIPGWARGEAMPSSLYTFATPSTEKVVVKVNGKSVDYQLTNGYAVLARKWKKNDVVDVSLPMEVRTVVAHPNVHDDAGKVALQRGPIIYCAEWTDNNGKATNIIVPAGTTFTATTKPDVLNGITELTATVPVVKVDGATNTISTVRQTLTAIPYYAWANRGKGEMTVWFPQQVTDVDLVTRQATEATHAK
;
A
#
# COMPACT_ATOMS: atom_id res chain seq x y z
N MET A 1 84.24 -18.79 32.92
CA MET A 1 82.82 -18.71 33.21
C MET A 1 82.21 -17.73 32.25
N LYS A 2 81.43 -18.21 31.26
CA LYS A 2 80.73 -17.38 30.31
C LYS A 2 79.25 -17.32 30.72
N PRO A 3 78.52 -16.16 30.72
CA PRO A 3 77.13 -16.11 31.05
C PRO A 3 76.29 -16.48 29.81
N THR A 4 75.32 -17.39 30.02
CA THR A 4 74.33 -17.82 29.03
C THR A 4 73.17 -16.88 29.06
N THR A 5 72.88 -16.20 27.92
CA THR A 5 71.72 -15.28 27.78
C THR A 5 70.52 -16.11 27.37
N PHE A 6 69.42 -16.12 28.18
CA PHE A 6 68.13 -16.68 27.85
C PHE A 6 67.34 -15.67 27.00
N LEU A 7 66.96 -16.05 25.80
CA LEU A 7 66.06 -15.29 24.93
C LEU A 7 64.62 -15.73 25.22
N VAL A 8 63.78 -14.86 25.84
CA VAL A 8 62.36 -15.10 26.06
C VAL A 8 61.62 -14.65 24.82
N LEU A 9 61.05 -15.61 24.07
CA LEU A 9 60.18 -15.35 22.93
C LEU A 9 58.77 -15.04 23.44
N VAL A 10 58.33 -13.77 23.38
CA VAL A 10 56.96 -13.37 23.66
C VAL A 10 56.12 -13.62 22.39
N MET A 11 55.33 -14.70 22.38
CA MET A 11 54.28 -14.91 21.37
C MET A 11 53.09 -13.99 21.67
N THR A 12 52.96 -12.91 20.90
CA THR A 12 51.73 -12.09 20.85
C THR A 12 50.70 -12.84 20.01
N GLY A 13 49.79 -13.52 20.67
CA GLY A 13 48.62 -14.11 20.03
C GLY A 13 47.67 -12.99 19.54
N LEU A 14 47.66 -12.73 18.23
CA LEU A 14 46.55 -11.97 17.60
C LEU A 14 45.29 -12.84 17.69
N THR A 15 44.42 -12.54 18.65
CA THR A 15 43.03 -13.02 18.61
C THR A 15 42.32 -12.28 17.47
N ALA A 16 42.18 -12.93 16.31
CA ALA A 16 41.27 -12.48 15.27
C ALA A 16 39.85 -12.45 15.86
N ALA A 17 39.29 -11.29 16.08
CA ALA A 17 37.89 -11.14 16.38
C ALA A 17 37.08 -11.82 15.25
N PRO A 18 36.08 -12.67 15.55
CA PRO A 18 35.27 -13.27 14.50
C PRO A 18 34.62 -12.13 13.73
N ALA A 19 34.86 -12.08 12.43
CA ALA A 19 34.11 -11.21 11.52
C ALA A 19 32.64 -11.58 11.75
N MET A 20 31.84 -10.65 12.28
CA MET A 20 30.39 -10.82 12.34
C MET A 20 29.94 -11.05 10.90
N ALA A 21 29.49 -12.25 10.60
CA ALA A 21 28.88 -12.56 9.33
C ALA A 21 27.76 -11.54 9.12
N GLN A 22 27.85 -10.77 8.03
CA GLN A 22 26.83 -9.78 7.68
C GLN A 22 25.50 -10.52 7.61
N ARG A 23 24.53 -10.14 8.46
CA ARG A 23 23.21 -10.76 8.48
C ARG A 23 22.58 -10.60 7.10
N ALA A 24 22.03 -11.69 6.55
CA ALA A 24 21.23 -11.60 5.34
C ALA A 24 20.05 -10.64 5.62
N ASP A 25 19.77 -9.75 4.66
CA ASP A 25 18.59 -8.89 4.62
C ASP A 25 18.40 -8.45 3.15
N TYR A 26 17.47 -7.55 2.89
CA TYR A 26 17.25 -6.99 1.56
C TYR A 26 18.57 -6.45 0.97
N PRO A 27 18.88 -6.76 -0.29
CA PRO A 27 20.04 -6.15 -0.97
C PRO A 27 19.91 -4.63 -1.08
N ILE A 28 18.69 -4.10 -1.24
CA ILE A 28 18.44 -2.67 -1.26
C ILE A 28 17.76 -2.27 0.05
N GLN A 29 18.38 -1.34 0.77
CA GLN A 29 17.84 -0.81 2.00
C GLN A 29 17.02 0.45 1.73
N ALA A 30 15.83 0.56 2.30
CA ALA A 30 15.07 1.80 2.28
C ALA A 30 15.83 2.89 3.07
N VAL A 31 15.80 4.11 2.58
CA VAL A 31 16.31 5.25 3.35
C VAL A 31 15.32 5.51 4.50
N PRO A 32 15.79 5.59 5.75
CA PRO A 32 14.91 5.81 6.89
C PRO A 32 14.01 7.04 6.70
N PHE A 33 12.72 6.92 6.99
CA PHE A 33 11.75 8.01 6.87
C PHE A 33 12.17 9.27 7.63
N THR A 34 12.89 9.12 8.73
CA THR A 34 13.44 10.22 9.54
C THR A 34 14.54 11.01 8.82
N LYS A 35 15.08 10.51 7.71
CA LYS A 35 16.15 11.12 6.92
C LYS A 35 15.64 11.78 5.63
N VAL A 36 14.34 11.71 5.35
CA VAL A 36 13.71 12.27 4.16
C VAL A 36 12.67 13.32 4.56
N LYS A 37 12.84 14.54 4.04
CA LYS A 37 11.94 15.67 4.30
C LYS A 37 11.22 16.05 3.01
N LEU A 38 9.89 16.00 3.01
CA LEU A 38 9.05 16.38 1.88
C LEU A 38 8.62 17.85 1.95
N THR A 39 8.62 18.52 0.79
CA THR A 39 8.29 19.96 0.68
C THR A 39 7.47 20.28 -0.56
N ASP A 40 6.91 19.26 -1.21
CA ASP A 40 6.12 19.35 -2.45
C ASP A 40 4.72 19.97 -2.20
N ASN A 41 4.03 20.28 -3.31
CA ASN A 41 2.68 20.85 -3.28
C ASN A 41 1.57 19.79 -3.41
N PHE A 42 1.92 18.51 -3.53
CA PHE A 42 0.94 17.43 -3.69
C PHE A 42 0.84 16.59 -2.41
N TRP A 43 1.94 15.98 -1.94
CA TRP A 43 1.93 15.09 -0.78
C TRP A 43 2.01 15.85 0.55
N GLN A 44 2.83 16.90 0.65
CA GLN A 44 2.98 17.63 1.91
C GLN A 44 1.65 18.18 2.45
N PRO A 45 0.74 18.79 1.63
CA PRO A 45 -0.57 19.22 2.13
C PRO A 45 -1.40 18.04 2.67
N ARG A 46 -1.36 16.86 2.01
CA ARG A 46 -2.05 15.65 2.45
C ARG A 46 -1.48 15.09 3.74
N LEU A 47 -0.16 15.10 3.90
CA LEU A 47 0.50 14.72 5.15
C LEU A 47 0.12 15.65 6.29
N LYS A 48 0.04 16.96 6.04
CA LYS A 48 -0.44 17.94 7.03
C LYS A 48 -1.90 17.69 7.41
N THR A 49 -2.77 17.43 6.43
CA THR A 49 -4.18 17.06 6.67
C THR A 49 -4.26 15.76 7.48
N ASN A 50 -3.47 14.76 7.14
CA ASN A 50 -3.42 13.51 7.91
C ASN A 50 -3.02 13.75 9.37
N THR A 51 -2.00 14.57 9.60
CA THR A 51 -1.52 14.92 10.95
C THR A 51 -2.54 15.73 11.72
N ALA A 52 -3.13 16.76 11.10
CA ALA A 52 -3.96 17.76 11.79
C ALA A 52 -5.44 17.36 11.86
N VAL A 53 -5.89 16.44 10.98
CA VAL A 53 -7.31 16.07 10.87
C VAL A 53 -7.51 14.57 11.02
N THR A 54 -6.89 13.75 10.15
CA THR A 54 -7.19 12.31 10.07
C THR A 54 -6.82 11.57 11.36
N ILE A 55 -5.60 11.77 11.87
CA ILE A 55 -5.13 11.14 13.10
C ILE A 55 -5.95 11.57 14.31
N PRO A 56 -6.17 12.88 14.58
CA PRO A 56 -7.02 13.32 15.68
C PRO A 56 -8.46 12.81 15.57
N ALA A 57 -9.05 12.85 14.38
CA ALA A 57 -10.40 12.34 14.16
C ALA A 57 -10.48 10.82 14.42
N SER A 58 -9.47 10.06 14.02
CA SER A 58 -9.41 8.61 14.28
C SER A 58 -9.34 8.33 15.78
N PHE A 59 -8.50 9.03 16.55
CA PHE A 59 -8.47 8.88 18.00
C PHE A 59 -9.81 9.28 18.65
N GLN A 60 -10.39 10.41 18.23
CA GLN A 60 -11.69 10.83 18.74
C GLN A 60 -12.80 9.77 18.48
N ARG A 61 -12.76 9.13 17.30
CA ARG A 61 -13.68 8.03 16.98
C ARG A 61 -13.39 6.80 17.84
N CYS A 62 -12.14 6.43 18.05
CA CYS A 62 -11.76 5.32 18.93
C CYS A 62 -12.24 5.54 20.38
N GLU A 63 -12.19 6.77 20.88
CA GLU A 63 -12.72 7.12 22.19
C GLU A 63 -14.26 7.06 22.21
N ALA A 64 -14.91 7.71 21.25
CA ALA A 64 -16.39 7.79 21.17
C ALA A 64 -17.07 6.43 20.95
N THR A 65 -16.36 5.48 20.33
CA THR A 65 -16.86 4.12 20.04
C THR A 65 -16.34 3.07 21.02
N ASN A 66 -15.87 3.47 22.19
CA ASN A 66 -15.41 2.62 23.30
C ASN A 66 -14.15 1.76 23.04
N ARG A 67 -13.41 1.95 21.96
CA ARG A 67 -12.17 1.21 21.68
C ARG A 67 -11.10 1.48 22.76
N VAL A 68 -10.95 2.74 23.19
CA VAL A 68 -10.08 3.11 24.31
C VAL A 68 -10.60 2.58 25.64
N LYS A 69 -11.91 2.62 25.85
CA LYS A 69 -12.56 2.12 27.06
C LYS A 69 -12.36 0.61 27.26
N ASN A 70 -12.27 -0.18 26.18
CA ASN A 70 -11.96 -1.61 26.27
C ASN A 70 -10.62 -1.86 26.98
N PHE A 71 -9.58 -1.05 26.71
CA PHE A 71 -8.30 -1.16 27.44
C PHE A 71 -8.44 -0.81 28.93
N GLU A 72 -9.22 0.20 29.27
CA GLU A 72 -9.47 0.56 30.68
C GLU A 72 -10.21 -0.56 31.43
N MET A 73 -11.21 -1.16 30.79
CA MET A 73 -11.96 -2.30 31.36
C MET A 73 -11.10 -3.56 31.47
N ALA A 74 -10.23 -3.81 30.49
CA ALA A 74 -9.27 -4.92 30.53
C ALA A 74 -8.26 -4.74 31.67
N ALA A 75 -7.76 -3.53 31.90
CA ALA A 75 -6.89 -3.20 33.02
C ALA A 75 -7.58 -3.42 34.38
N ALA A 76 -8.86 -3.09 34.47
CA ALA A 76 -9.67 -3.28 35.67
C ALA A 76 -10.20 -4.72 35.82
N LYS A 77 -10.09 -5.57 34.78
CA LYS A 77 -10.72 -6.91 34.67
C LYS A 77 -12.20 -6.88 35.05
N SER A 78 -12.92 -5.89 34.57
CA SER A 78 -14.32 -5.66 34.91
C SER A 78 -15.04 -4.95 33.80
N GLY A 79 -16.36 -5.23 33.67
CA GLY A 79 -17.21 -4.66 32.63
C GLY A 79 -17.54 -5.68 31.55
N LYS A 80 -17.97 -5.18 30.40
CA LYS A 80 -18.31 -5.98 29.23
C LYS A 80 -17.65 -5.38 28.01
N PHE A 81 -17.06 -6.22 27.16
CA PHE A 81 -16.50 -5.79 25.88
C PHE A 81 -17.52 -4.93 25.10
N ALA A 82 -17.12 -3.74 24.66
CA ALA A 82 -18.03 -2.68 24.28
C ALA A 82 -18.07 -2.36 22.78
N THR A 83 -17.31 -3.11 21.95
CA THR A 83 -17.30 -2.94 20.50
C THR A 83 -17.77 -4.20 19.78
N THR A 84 -18.01 -4.10 18.46
CA THR A 84 -18.56 -5.20 17.67
C THR A 84 -17.55 -6.28 17.35
N PHE A 85 -16.30 -5.88 17.03
CA PHE A 85 -15.30 -6.83 16.56
C PHE A 85 -14.19 -7.04 17.59
N PRO A 86 -13.78 -8.30 17.84
CA PRO A 86 -12.76 -8.60 18.85
C PRO A 86 -11.37 -8.07 18.49
N PHE A 87 -11.17 -7.60 17.27
CA PHE A 87 -9.93 -7.05 16.76
C PHE A 87 -9.92 -5.51 16.71
N ASP A 88 -10.90 -4.84 17.30
CA ASP A 88 -10.98 -3.37 17.33
C ASP A 88 -9.85 -2.69 18.12
N ASP A 89 -9.09 -3.44 18.94
CA ASP A 89 -7.84 -2.97 19.55
C ASP A 89 -6.84 -2.47 18.49
N THR A 90 -6.86 -3.03 17.28
CA THR A 90 -5.96 -2.66 16.19
C THR A 90 -6.18 -1.26 15.67
N ASP A 91 -7.37 -0.68 15.80
CA ASP A 91 -7.64 0.68 15.39
C ASP A 91 -6.82 1.68 16.23
N ILE A 92 -6.64 1.36 17.53
CA ILE A 92 -5.74 2.11 18.42
C ILE A 92 -4.29 1.95 17.97
N TYR A 93 -3.84 0.72 17.71
CA TYR A 93 -2.45 0.46 17.33
C TYR A 93 -2.09 1.10 15.99
N LYS A 94 -2.94 0.98 14.97
CA LYS A 94 -2.73 1.62 13.66
C LYS A 94 -2.70 3.14 13.77
N THR A 95 -3.59 3.73 14.57
CA THR A 95 -3.61 5.18 14.77
C THR A 95 -2.37 5.65 15.55
N LEU A 96 -1.90 4.88 16.56
CA LEU A 96 -0.64 5.11 17.27
C LEU A 96 0.57 5.04 16.31
N GLU A 97 0.59 4.06 15.40
CA GLU A 97 1.63 3.94 14.39
C GLU A 97 1.70 5.19 13.50
N GLY A 98 0.55 5.63 12.98
CA GLY A 98 0.45 6.84 12.17
C GLY A 98 0.87 8.09 12.93
N ALA A 99 0.42 8.24 14.16
CA ALA A 99 0.79 9.35 15.02
C ALA A 99 2.31 9.37 15.32
N ALA A 100 2.92 8.20 15.52
CA ALA A 100 4.36 8.09 15.73
C ALA A 100 5.17 8.56 14.50
N TYR A 101 4.82 8.07 13.31
CA TYR A 101 5.44 8.57 12.07
C TYR A 101 5.23 10.07 11.88
N SER A 102 4.02 10.56 12.20
CA SER A 102 3.69 11.99 12.11
C SER A 102 4.54 12.86 13.02
N LEU A 103 4.83 12.42 14.26
CA LEU A 103 5.74 13.13 15.18
C LEU A 103 7.15 13.31 14.63
N SER A 104 7.63 12.39 13.80
CA SER A 104 8.92 12.52 13.12
C SER A 104 8.91 13.61 12.04
N LEU A 105 7.77 13.82 11.37
CA LEU A 105 7.62 14.83 10.32
C LEU A 105 7.29 16.21 10.89
N TYR A 106 6.41 16.24 11.87
CA TYR A 106 5.84 17.42 12.51
C TYR A 106 5.85 17.23 14.02
N PRO A 107 6.96 17.58 14.72
CA PRO A 107 7.06 17.42 16.16
C PRO A 107 5.95 18.18 16.89
N ASP A 108 5.17 17.46 17.70
CA ASP A 108 4.06 17.99 18.50
C ASP A 108 4.11 17.43 19.92
N LYS A 109 4.32 18.32 20.90
CA LYS A 109 4.40 17.94 22.32
C LYS A 109 3.07 17.47 22.89
N ALA A 110 1.95 18.04 22.43
CA ALA A 110 0.61 17.67 22.92
C ALA A 110 0.24 16.28 22.41
N LEU A 111 0.47 16.01 21.12
CA LEU A 111 0.28 14.68 20.55
C LEU A 111 1.18 13.64 21.25
N SER A 112 2.47 13.96 21.46
CA SER A 112 3.38 13.05 22.16
C SER A 112 2.92 12.73 23.59
N ALA A 113 2.41 13.71 24.33
CA ALA A 113 1.87 13.50 25.68
C ALA A 113 0.57 12.66 25.66
N TYR A 114 -0.31 12.90 24.69
CA TYR A 114 -1.51 12.08 24.49
C TYR A 114 -1.16 10.61 24.21
N LEU A 115 -0.17 10.36 23.34
CA LEU A 115 0.31 9.00 23.06
C LEU A 115 0.87 8.33 24.32
N ASP A 116 1.63 9.05 25.16
CA ASP A 116 2.15 8.49 26.41
C ASP A 116 1.02 8.02 27.33
N VAL A 117 -0.06 8.81 27.46
CA VAL A 117 -1.26 8.42 28.24
C VAL A 117 -1.95 7.19 27.66
N LEU A 118 -2.11 7.15 26.33
CA LEU A 118 -2.77 6.01 25.67
C LEU A 118 -1.92 4.73 25.76
N ILE A 119 -0.62 4.84 25.62
CA ILE A 119 0.33 3.74 25.78
C ILE A 119 0.30 3.20 27.22
N ASP A 120 0.16 4.05 28.23
CA ASP A 120 0.00 3.63 29.62
C ASP A 120 -1.29 2.80 29.81
N LYS A 121 -2.42 3.21 29.20
CA LYS A 121 -3.66 2.43 29.21
C LYS A 121 -3.49 1.05 28.56
N VAL A 122 -2.84 1.00 27.41
CA VAL A 122 -2.50 -0.26 26.72
C VAL A 122 -1.64 -1.16 27.61
N GLY A 123 -0.60 -0.59 28.24
CA GLY A 123 0.29 -1.33 29.14
C GLY A 123 -0.40 -1.88 30.36
N LYS A 124 -1.34 -1.14 30.97
CA LYS A 124 -2.16 -1.59 32.10
C LYS A 124 -3.12 -2.71 31.76
N ALA A 125 -3.57 -2.80 30.51
CA ALA A 125 -4.42 -3.89 30.02
C ALA A 125 -3.66 -5.18 29.75
N GLN A 126 -2.31 -5.14 29.66
CA GLN A 126 -1.49 -6.33 29.40
C GLN A 126 -1.46 -7.23 30.63
N GLU A 127 -1.74 -8.52 30.41
CA GLU A 127 -1.68 -9.54 31.47
C GLU A 127 -0.23 -9.82 31.92
N PRO A 128 -0.04 -10.40 33.13
CA PRO A 128 1.30 -10.63 33.71
C PRO A 128 2.26 -11.43 32.82
N ASP A 129 1.74 -12.36 32.03
CA ASP A 129 2.52 -13.20 31.09
C ASP A 129 2.78 -12.54 29.72
N GLY A 130 2.19 -11.35 29.47
CA GLY A 130 2.34 -10.63 28.21
C GLY A 130 1.13 -10.69 27.27
N TYR A 131 0.11 -11.48 27.59
CA TYR A 131 -1.10 -11.53 26.78
C TYR A 131 -1.80 -10.16 26.75
N LEU A 132 -2.28 -9.75 25.57
CA LEU A 132 -2.92 -8.47 25.38
C LEU A 132 -3.99 -8.58 24.28
N TYR A 133 -5.25 -8.70 24.70
CA TYR A 133 -6.39 -8.82 23.81
C TYR A 133 -7.66 -8.51 24.62
N THR A 134 -8.19 -7.29 24.46
CA THR A 134 -9.25 -6.77 25.35
C THR A 134 -10.54 -7.57 25.27
N ALA A 135 -10.88 -8.12 24.10
CA ALA A 135 -12.07 -8.94 23.86
C ALA A 135 -12.15 -10.23 24.72
N ARG A 136 -11.03 -10.60 25.36
CA ARG A 136 -10.99 -11.71 26.32
C ARG A 136 -10.58 -11.27 27.71
N THR A 137 -9.62 -10.36 27.84
CA THR A 137 -9.04 -9.97 29.15
C THR A 137 -10.07 -9.28 30.06
N ILE A 138 -11.08 -8.59 29.51
CA ILE A 138 -12.13 -7.91 30.28
C ILE A 138 -12.92 -8.90 31.14
N ASP A 139 -13.41 -10.00 30.55
CA ASP A 139 -14.14 -11.07 31.24
C ASP A 139 -13.74 -12.43 30.62
N PRO A 140 -12.68 -13.07 31.15
CA PRO A 140 -12.21 -14.36 30.64
C PRO A 140 -13.23 -15.51 30.74
N ALA A 141 -14.23 -15.42 31.63
CA ALA A 141 -15.28 -16.41 31.75
C ALA A 141 -16.35 -16.27 30.64
N HIS A 142 -16.56 -15.06 30.14
CA HIS A 142 -17.49 -14.75 29.06
C HIS A 142 -16.82 -13.88 27.97
N PRO A 143 -15.80 -14.39 27.29
CA PRO A 143 -15.09 -13.63 26.27
C PRO A 143 -16.00 -13.35 25.05
N HIS A 144 -15.54 -12.47 24.17
CA HIS A 144 -16.24 -12.26 22.89
C HIS A 144 -16.42 -13.61 22.16
N PRO A 145 -17.62 -13.89 21.56
CA PRO A 145 -17.91 -15.21 20.95
C PRO A 145 -16.86 -15.68 19.93
N TRP A 146 -16.27 -14.76 19.16
CA TRP A 146 -15.23 -15.10 18.19
C TRP A 146 -13.88 -15.42 18.84
N ALA A 147 -13.61 -14.95 20.05
CA ALA A 147 -12.39 -15.27 20.79
C ALA A 147 -12.35 -16.73 21.28
N GLY A 148 -13.54 -17.33 21.50
CA GLY A 148 -13.67 -18.70 21.98
C GLY A 148 -13.33 -18.85 23.47
N PRO A 149 -13.47 -20.08 24.01
CA PRO A 149 -13.32 -20.36 25.46
C PRO A 149 -11.88 -20.30 25.96
N GLU A 150 -10.90 -20.49 25.08
CA GLU A 150 -9.47 -20.47 25.40
C GLU A 150 -8.71 -19.51 24.50
N ARG A 151 -7.53 -19.05 24.95
CA ARG A 151 -6.64 -18.20 24.12
C ARG A 151 -6.26 -18.95 22.84
N TRP A 152 -6.31 -18.24 21.71
CA TRP A 152 -5.91 -18.68 20.37
C TRP A 152 -6.66 -19.91 19.82
N VAL A 153 -7.78 -20.32 20.43
CA VAL A 153 -8.53 -21.50 19.96
C VAL A 153 -9.18 -21.28 18.59
N ASN A 154 -9.66 -20.06 18.33
CA ASN A 154 -10.27 -19.66 17.06
C ASN A 154 -9.33 -18.83 16.16
N GLU A 155 -8.02 -18.88 16.38
CA GLU A 155 -7.05 -18.02 15.70
C GLU A 155 -7.00 -18.27 14.20
N ARG A 156 -7.25 -19.48 13.73
CA ARG A 156 -7.34 -19.82 12.31
C ARG A 156 -8.44 -19.06 11.57
N GLU A 157 -9.49 -18.67 12.26
CA GLU A 157 -10.68 -18.06 11.66
C GLU A 157 -10.77 -16.58 12.00
N MET A 158 -11.48 -16.23 13.07
CA MET A 158 -11.96 -14.88 13.29
C MET A 158 -11.55 -14.26 14.62
N SER A 159 -10.82 -14.96 15.53
CA SER A 159 -10.43 -14.36 16.81
C SER A 159 -9.44 -13.21 16.61
N HIS A 160 -8.54 -13.33 15.66
CA HIS A 160 -7.60 -12.28 15.29
C HIS A 160 -6.68 -11.83 16.44
N GLU A 161 -6.38 -12.72 17.41
CA GLU A 161 -5.48 -12.42 18.52
C GLU A 161 -4.07 -12.09 18.02
N LEU A 162 -3.56 -12.87 17.03
CA LEU A 162 -2.26 -12.65 16.40
C LEU A 162 -2.27 -11.41 15.49
N TYR A 163 -3.42 -11.08 14.86
CA TYR A 163 -3.58 -9.84 14.11
C TYR A 163 -3.46 -8.61 15.01
N ASN A 164 -4.06 -8.65 16.22
CA ASN A 164 -3.88 -7.60 17.22
C ASN A 164 -2.41 -7.47 17.65
N SER A 165 -1.74 -8.61 17.90
CA SER A 165 -0.31 -8.64 18.24
C SER A 165 0.55 -8.04 17.11
N GLY A 166 0.28 -8.38 15.86
CA GLY A 166 1.02 -7.86 14.71
C GLY A 166 0.95 -6.33 14.61
N HIS A 167 -0.24 -5.73 14.72
CA HIS A 167 -0.40 -4.28 14.71
C HIS A 167 0.22 -3.59 15.92
N LEU A 168 0.21 -4.22 17.09
CA LEU A 168 0.95 -3.74 18.25
C LEU A 168 2.46 -3.66 17.95
N TYR A 169 3.03 -4.69 17.30
CA TYR A 169 4.46 -4.72 16.98
C TYR A 169 4.84 -3.65 15.95
N GLU A 170 4.03 -3.48 14.91
CA GLU A 170 4.19 -2.43 13.90
C GLU A 170 4.21 -1.03 14.56
N ALA A 171 3.20 -0.73 15.39
CA ALA A 171 3.08 0.53 16.10
C ALA A 171 4.25 0.76 17.08
N ALA A 172 4.68 -0.28 17.78
CA ALA A 172 5.76 -0.19 18.77
C ALA A 172 7.12 0.12 18.14
N VAL A 173 7.43 -0.50 17.00
CA VAL A 173 8.66 -0.23 16.26
C VAL A 173 8.62 1.18 15.67
N ALA A 174 7.49 1.60 15.08
CA ALA A 174 7.32 2.95 14.56
C ALA A 174 7.51 4.02 15.65
N HIS A 175 6.89 3.82 16.81
CA HIS A 175 7.01 4.74 17.95
C HIS A 175 8.44 4.84 18.46
N TYR A 176 9.13 3.69 18.57
CA TYR A 176 10.55 3.67 18.98
C TYR A 176 11.45 4.39 17.97
N GLN A 177 11.29 4.11 16.68
CA GLN A 177 12.10 4.73 15.63
C GLN A 177 11.88 6.24 15.50
N ALA A 178 10.64 6.69 15.69
CA ALA A 178 10.28 8.10 15.59
C ALA A 178 10.69 8.93 16.82
N THR A 179 10.59 8.35 18.03
CA THR A 179 10.70 9.09 19.29
C THR A 179 11.87 8.66 20.18
N GLY A 180 12.45 7.48 19.97
CA GLY A 180 13.43 6.85 20.86
C GLY A 180 12.82 6.27 22.15
N LYS A 181 11.53 6.48 22.44
CA LYS A 181 10.85 5.96 23.64
C LYS A 181 10.61 4.46 23.52
N LYS A 182 10.85 3.71 24.61
CA LYS A 182 10.71 2.25 24.66
C LYS A 182 9.43 1.76 25.33
N THR A 183 8.56 2.66 25.77
CA THR A 183 7.36 2.27 26.54
C THR A 183 6.46 1.30 25.77
N LEU A 184 6.03 1.63 24.56
CA LEU A 184 5.23 0.75 23.71
C LEU A 184 6.05 -0.46 23.24
N LEU A 185 7.34 -0.27 22.93
CA LEU A 185 8.22 -1.37 22.53
C LEU A 185 8.33 -2.45 23.63
N ASN A 186 8.44 -2.07 24.90
CA ASN A 186 8.52 -3.03 26.02
C ASN A 186 7.22 -3.84 26.15
N ILE A 187 6.05 -3.23 25.94
CA ILE A 187 4.75 -3.93 25.92
C ILE A 187 4.74 -4.94 24.75
N ALA A 188 5.15 -4.52 23.58
CA ALA A 188 5.21 -5.37 22.38
C ALA A 188 6.20 -6.53 22.54
N LEU A 189 7.39 -6.30 23.11
CA LEU A 189 8.39 -7.34 23.34
C LEU A 189 7.87 -8.41 24.33
N LYS A 190 7.20 -7.98 25.40
CA LYS A 190 6.60 -8.93 26.36
C LYS A 190 5.52 -9.79 25.73
N ASN A 191 4.68 -9.21 24.86
CA ASN A 191 3.67 -9.94 24.11
C ASN A 191 4.33 -10.88 23.07
N ALA A 192 5.35 -10.43 22.35
CA ALA A 192 6.07 -11.24 21.36
C ALA A 192 6.81 -12.41 21.99
N ASP A 193 7.41 -12.23 23.18
CA ASP A 193 8.05 -13.30 23.92
C ASP A 193 7.03 -14.40 24.33
N LEU A 194 5.81 -14.01 24.73
CA LEU A 194 4.72 -14.95 24.97
C LEU A 194 4.32 -15.68 23.67
N VAL A 195 4.08 -14.95 22.56
CA VAL A 195 3.73 -15.55 21.26
C VAL A 195 4.79 -16.58 20.85
N CYS A 196 6.08 -16.24 20.91
CA CYS A 196 7.17 -17.15 20.60
C CYS A 196 7.27 -18.34 21.57
N SER A 197 6.80 -18.21 22.81
CA SER A 197 6.76 -19.32 23.76
C SER A 197 5.65 -20.32 23.45
N VAL A 198 4.54 -19.86 22.88
CA VAL A 198 3.33 -20.67 22.58
C VAL A 198 3.40 -21.32 21.20
N PHE A 199 3.89 -20.61 20.19
CA PHE A 199 3.88 -21.04 18.79
C PHE A 199 5.27 -21.44 18.31
N GLY A 200 5.33 -22.44 17.43
CA GLY A 200 6.59 -22.91 16.86
C GLY A 200 6.64 -24.44 16.66
N PRO A 201 7.76 -24.96 16.14
CA PRO A 201 7.95 -26.39 16.00
C PRO A 201 7.84 -27.12 17.36
N GLY A 202 7.00 -28.16 17.42
CA GLY A 202 6.73 -28.90 18.67
C GLY A 202 5.84 -28.18 19.67
N LYS A 203 5.33 -27.03 19.35
CA LYS A 203 4.38 -26.22 20.13
C LYS A 203 3.03 -26.14 19.41
N ARG A 204 2.18 -25.16 19.78
CA ARG A 204 0.92 -24.93 19.08
C ARG A 204 1.19 -24.58 17.61
N SER A 205 0.51 -25.29 16.70
CA SER A 205 0.61 -25.08 15.26
C SER A 205 -0.71 -24.55 14.72
N VAL A 206 -0.70 -23.31 14.27
CA VAL A 206 -1.83 -22.65 13.61
C VAL A 206 -1.28 -21.59 12.65
N ALA A 207 -1.88 -21.46 11.47
CA ALA A 207 -1.68 -20.29 10.63
C ALA A 207 -2.58 -19.15 11.15
N PRO A 208 -2.09 -17.91 11.27
CA PRO A 208 -2.92 -16.79 11.67
C PRO A 208 -4.12 -16.62 10.73
N GLY A 209 -5.31 -16.42 11.25
CA GLY A 209 -6.52 -16.20 10.44
C GLY A 209 -6.46 -14.90 9.66
N HIS A 210 -5.79 -13.89 10.20
CA HIS A 210 -5.41 -12.67 9.48
C HIS A 210 -3.94 -12.37 9.73
N GLU A 211 -3.21 -12.16 8.67
CA GLU A 211 -1.78 -11.86 8.66
C GLU A 211 -1.49 -10.45 9.16
N ILE A 212 -0.31 -10.20 9.55
CA ILE A 212 0.46 -9.03 9.97
C ILE A 212 1.45 -9.38 11.10
N VAL A 213 1.16 -10.42 11.91
CA VAL A 213 2.06 -10.81 13.03
C VAL A 213 3.44 -11.19 12.51
N GLU A 214 3.52 -11.81 11.34
CA GLU A 214 4.76 -12.20 10.69
C GLU A 214 5.62 -10.98 10.36
N MET A 215 5.01 -9.96 9.75
CA MET A 215 5.68 -8.68 9.43
C MET A 215 6.13 -7.95 10.71
N GLY A 216 5.25 -7.90 11.71
CA GLY A 216 5.53 -7.28 13.00
C GLY A 216 6.70 -7.97 13.74
N LEU A 217 6.74 -9.30 13.76
CA LEU A 217 7.84 -10.08 14.33
C LEU A 217 9.15 -9.81 13.59
N VAL A 218 9.14 -9.71 12.26
CA VAL A 218 10.33 -9.35 11.48
C VAL A 218 10.83 -7.96 11.84
N LYS A 219 9.93 -6.98 12.01
CA LYS A 219 10.32 -5.63 12.46
C LYS A 219 10.94 -5.67 13.86
N LEU A 220 10.37 -6.43 14.79
CA LEU A 220 10.96 -6.65 16.13
C LEU A 220 12.34 -7.32 16.05
N TYR A 221 12.50 -8.32 15.16
CA TYR A 221 13.80 -8.95 14.92
C TYR A 221 14.85 -7.92 14.46
N ARG A 222 14.51 -7.06 13.49
CA ARG A 222 15.43 -6.02 12.97
C ARG A 222 15.87 -5.05 14.08
N VAL A 223 14.97 -4.69 14.99
CA VAL A 223 15.26 -3.73 16.09
C VAL A 223 16.04 -4.39 17.23
N THR A 224 15.73 -5.66 17.57
CA THR A 224 16.28 -6.31 18.77
C THR A 224 17.42 -7.28 18.49
N GLY A 225 17.41 -7.88 17.29
CA GLY A 225 18.30 -8.98 16.93
C GLY A 225 17.94 -10.33 17.55
N LYS A 226 16.80 -10.46 18.26
CA LYS A 226 16.35 -11.73 18.86
C LYS A 226 15.93 -12.72 17.78
N PRO A 227 16.65 -13.85 17.57
CA PRO A 227 16.38 -14.80 16.47
C PRO A 227 15.02 -15.49 16.57
N GLU A 228 14.46 -15.60 17.78
CA GLU A 228 13.17 -16.23 18.05
C GLU A 228 12.04 -15.54 17.27
N TYR A 229 12.10 -14.22 17.12
CA TYR A 229 11.10 -13.46 16.39
C TYR A 229 11.10 -13.82 14.90
N LEU A 230 12.28 -13.91 14.26
CA LEU A 230 12.37 -14.35 12.87
C LEU A 230 11.98 -15.82 12.70
N GLN A 231 12.36 -16.69 13.64
CA GLN A 231 11.99 -18.10 13.60
C GLN A 231 10.48 -18.29 13.70
N THR A 232 9.81 -17.53 14.57
CA THR A 232 8.35 -17.59 14.74
C THR A 232 7.62 -16.97 13.52
N ALA A 233 8.14 -15.89 12.94
CA ALA A 233 7.60 -15.34 11.68
C ALA A 233 7.69 -16.38 10.55
N LYS A 234 8.85 -17.02 10.38
CA LYS A 234 9.04 -18.12 9.41
C LYS A 234 8.11 -19.30 9.69
N PHE A 235 7.92 -19.64 10.96
CA PHE A 235 6.99 -20.71 11.35
C PHE A 235 5.54 -20.38 10.89
N PHE A 236 5.03 -19.18 11.15
CA PHE A 236 3.68 -18.80 10.74
C PHE A 236 3.49 -18.82 9.22
N VAL A 237 4.46 -18.30 8.46
CA VAL A 237 4.46 -18.40 6.99
C VAL A 237 4.38 -19.86 6.54
N ASN A 238 5.18 -20.77 7.12
CA ASN A 238 5.24 -22.17 6.75
C ASN A 238 4.09 -23.03 7.32
N ALA A 239 3.33 -22.50 8.30
CA ALA A 239 2.17 -23.20 8.87
C ALA A 239 0.99 -23.26 7.88
N ARG A 240 0.99 -22.41 6.85
CA ARG A 240 -0.04 -22.40 5.82
C ARG A 240 -0.01 -23.67 4.98
N GLY A 241 -1.21 -24.17 4.62
CA GLY A 241 -1.39 -25.43 3.90
C GLY A 241 -1.18 -26.69 4.72
N GLN A 242 -0.94 -26.57 6.02
CA GLN A 242 -0.76 -27.73 6.91
C GLN A 242 -2.05 -28.23 7.55
N TYR A 243 -3.09 -27.43 7.56
CA TYR A 243 -4.37 -27.81 8.15
C TYR A 243 -5.14 -28.81 7.29
N LYS A 244 -5.58 -29.92 7.91
CA LYS A 244 -6.25 -31.03 7.21
C LYS A 244 -7.79 -31.00 7.32
N GLY A 245 -8.34 -29.98 7.96
CA GLY A 245 -9.80 -29.84 8.13
C GLY A 245 -10.55 -29.19 6.97
N TYR A 246 -9.83 -28.68 5.97
CA TYR A 246 -10.46 -28.14 4.78
C TYR A 246 -10.92 -29.24 3.82
N ASP A 247 -12.00 -28.94 3.06
CA ASP A 247 -12.45 -29.78 1.95
C ASP A 247 -11.88 -29.23 0.62
N PRO A 248 -10.80 -29.80 0.07
CA PRO A 248 -10.15 -29.29 -1.14
C PRO A 248 -11.02 -29.41 -2.40
N LYS A 249 -12.15 -30.13 -2.33
CA LYS A 249 -13.09 -30.27 -3.45
C LYS A 249 -14.25 -29.26 -3.37
N SER A 250 -14.39 -28.55 -2.26
CA SER A 250 -15.43 -27.54 -2.10
C SER A 250 -15.18 -26.35 -3.05
N PRO A 251 -16.19 -25.86 -3.77
CA PRO A 251 -16.09 -24.62 -4.53
C PRO A 251 -16.10 -23.38 -3.63
N ASP A 252 -16.46 -23.53 -2.36
CA ASP A 252 -16.52 -22.44 -1.38
C ASP A 252 -15.10 -22.15 -0.84
N PRO A 253 -14.54 -20.95 -1.05
CA PRO A 253 -13.19 -20.60 -0.62
C PRO A 253 -13.02 -20.63 0.90
N PHE A 254 -14.08 -20.44 1.69
CA PHE A 254 -14.03 -20.58 3.14
C PHE A 254 -13.87 -22.04 3.58
N ARG A 255 -14.44 -22.99 2.82
CA ARG A 255 -14.37 -24.41 3.14
C ARG A 255 -13.14 -25.09 2.58
N ASN A 256 -12.62 -24.64 1.45
CA ASN A 256 -11.42 -25.22 0.85
C ASN A 256 -10.11 -24.60 1.36
N GLY A 257 -10.18 -23.53 2.16
CA GLY A 257 -9.02 -22.87 2.75
C GLY A 257 -8.40 -21.75 1.91
N SER A 258 -8.79 -21.59 0.64
CA SER A 258 -8.19 -20.56 -0.23
C SER A 258 -8.53 -19.13 0.20
N TYR A 259 -9.66 -18.92 0.87
CA TYR A 259 -10.00 -17.63 1.48
C TYR A 259 -8.93 -17.14 2.45
N TRP A 260 -8.32 -18.08 3.20
CA TRP A 260 -7.32 -17.85 4.24
C TRP A 260 -5.88 -17.97 3.73
N GLN A 261 -5.66 -18.17 2.42
CA GLN A 261 -4.36 -18.53 1.82
C GLN A 261 -3.75 -19.80 2.47
N ASP A 262 -4.59 -20.73 2.96
CA ASP A 262 -4.22 -21.91 3.77
C ASP A 262 -4.61 -23.26 3.09
N ASP A 263 -4.99 -23.22 1.81
CA ASP A 263 -5.36 -24.39 1.00
C ASP A 263 -4.15 -25.26 0.61
N LYS A 264 -2.97 -24.67 0.50
CA LYS A 264 -1.69 -25.31 0.14
C LYS A 264 -0.50 -24.57 0.75
N PRO A 265 0.66 -25.22 0.91
CA PRO A 265 1.88 -24.59 1.36
C PRO A 265 2.20 -23.35 0.53
N VAL A 266 2.71 -22.29 1.18
CA VAL A 266 2.98 -21.01 0.49
C VAL A 266 3.95 -21.14 -0.68
N VAL A 267 4.91 -22.09 -0.61
CA VAL A 267 5.87 -22.36 -1.70
C VAL A 267 5.23 -22.99 -2.93
N ASP A 268 4.03 -23.55 -2.80
CA ASP A 268 3.24 -24.18 -3.89
C ASP A 268 2.17 -23.23 -4.46
N GLN A 269 1.96 -22.06 -3.82
CA GLN A 269 1.00 -21.06 -4.27
C GLN A 269 1.52 -20.35 -5.53
N LYS A 270 0.64 -20.14 -6.52
CA LYS A 270 0.97 -19.53 -7.81
C LYS A 270 0.07 -18.38 -8.20
N GLU A 271 -1.03 -18.19 -7.48
CA GLU A 271 -2.03 -17.18 -7.76
C GLU A 271 -2.33 -16.35 -6.49
N ALA A 272 -2.69 -15.10 -6.70
CA ALA A 272 -3.25 -14.27 -5.65
C ALA A 272 -4.72 -14.68 -5.44
N GLU A 273 -5.05 -15.21 -4.27
CA GLU A 273 -6.35 -15.78 -3.94
C GLU A 273 -6.84 -15.37 -2.55
N GLY A 274 -8.12 -15.54 -2.31
CA GLY A 274 -8.75 -15.27 -1.02
C GLY A 274 -8.87 -13.78 -0.71
N HIS A 275 -8.99 -13.45 0.55
CA HIS A 275 -9.12 -12.06 1.01
C HIS A 275 -7.88 -11.23 0.66
N ALA A 276 -8.06 -10.11 -0.05
CA ALA A 276 -6.95 -9.39 -0.66
C ALA A 276 -5.96 -8.84 0.36
N VAL A 277 -6.42 -8.20 1.44
CA VAL A 277 -5.54 -7.63 2.47
C VAL A 277 -4.71 -8.70 3.18
N ARG A 278 -5.34 -9.83 3.56
CA ARG A 278 -4.65 -10.98 4.17
C ARG A 278 -3.55 -11.49 3.25
N ALA A 279 -3.88 -11.73 1.99
CA ALA A 279 -2.96 -12.21 0.97
C ALA A 279 -1.73 -11.30 0.81
N GLU A 280 -1.93 -10.00 0.64
CA GLU A 280 -0.84 -9.06 0.41
C GLU A 280 0.03 -8.83 1.65
N TYR A 281 -0.53 -8.96 2.87
CA TYR A 281 0.27 -9.01 4.09
C TYR A 281 1.09 -10.29 4.19
N LEU A 282 0.50 -11.45 3.84
CA LEU A 282 1.25 -12.71 3.76
C LEU A 282 2.40 -12.60 2.76
N TYR A 283 2.14 -12.08 1.54
CA TYR A 283 3.17 -11.94 0.52
C TYR A 283 4.28 -10.97 0.93
N SER A 284 3.94 -9.93 1.68
CA SER A 284 4.91 -9.04 2.33
C SER A 284 5.77 -9.80 3.35
N ALA A 285 5.17 -10.66 4.17
CA ALA A 285 5.87 -11.48 5.14
C ALA A 285 6.75 -12.55 4.47
N MET A 286 6.27 -13.16 3.38
CA MET A 286 7.06 -14.10 2.55
C MET A 286 8.32 -13.42 2.01
N ALA A 287 8.21 -12.19 1.49
CA ALA A 287 9.33 -11.41 1.02
C ALA A 287 10.33 -11.08 2.15
N ASP A 288 9.83 -10.67 3.33
CA ASP A 288 10.66 -10.40 4.51
C ASP A 288 11.43 -11.64 4.96
N VAL A 289 10.76 -12.79 5.08
CA VAL A 289 11.38 -14.05 5.50
C VAL A 289 12.37 -14.54 4.44
N ALA A 290 12.04 -14.47 3.16
CA ALA A 290 12.95 -14.85 2.07
C ALA A 290 14.24 -14.02 2.10
N ALA A 291 14.13 -12.70 2.26
CA ALA A 291 15.28 -11.79 2.34
C ALA A 291 16.21 -12.13 3.53
N LEU A 292 15.63 -12.40 4.70
CA LEU A 292 16.39 -12.63 5.94
C LEU A 292 16.95 -14.04 6.07
N THR A 293 16.40 -15.03 5.37
CA THR A 293 16.80 -16.44 5.47
C THR A 293 17.49 -16.97 4.21
N GLY A 294 17.42 -16.23 3.10
CA GLY A 294 17.91 -16.70 1.80
C GLY A 294 17.07 -17.83 1.21
N ASP A 295 15.81 -17.97 1.60
CA ASP A 295 14.91 -19.05 1.17
C ASP A 295 14.45 -18.80 -0.30
N LYS A 296 15.08 -19.54 -1.22
CA LYS A 296 14.85 -19.41 -2.67
C LYS A 296 13.48 -19.94 -3.10
N GLN A 297 12.91 -20.92 -2.41
CA GLN A 297 11.58 -21.44 -2.77
C GLN A 297 10.50 -20.43 -2.42
N LEU A 298 10.63 -19.80 -1.26
CA LEU A 298 9.73 -18.74 -0.82
C LEU A 298 9.82 -17.50 -1.74
N LEU A 299 11.05 -17.13 -2.15
CA LEU A 299 11.26 -16.05 -3.10
C LEU A 299 10.60 -16.35 -4.46
N ALA A 300 10.81 -17.55 -5.01
CA ALA A 300 10.21 -17.96 -6.28
C ALA A 300 8.66 -17.97 -6.23
N ALA A 301 8.09 -18.38 -5.10
CA ALA A 301 6.64 -18.38 -4.90
C ALA A 301 6.07 -16.95 -4.88
N VAL A 302 6.67 -16.04 -4.10
CA VAL A 302 6.19 -14.66 -4.01
C VAL A 302 6.34 -13.91 -5.34
N ASP A 303 7.41 -14.18 -6.11
CA ASP A 303 7.60 -13.66 -7.47
C ASP A 303 6.50 -14.15 -8.42
N THR A 304 6.15 -15.43 -8.35
CA THR A 304 5.12 -16.06 -9.19
C THR A 304 3.73 -15.48 -8.87
N ILE A 305 3.42 -15.31 -7.60
CA ILE A 305 2.14 -14.73 -7.15
C ILE A 305 2.05 -13.26 -7.58
N TRP A 306 3.13 -12.48 -7.44
CA TRP A 306 3.17 -11.10 -7.91
C TRP A 306 2.91 -11.00 -9.41
N GLN A 307 3.55 -11.87 -10.20
CA GLN A 307 3.34 -11.93 -11.63
C GLN A 307 1.88 -12.26 -11.98
N ASN A 308 1.24 -13.21 -11.28
CA ASN A 308 -0.18 -13.53 -11.48
C ASN A 308 -1.07 -12.32 -11.19
N MET A 309 -0.87 -11.65 -10.04
CA MET A 309 -1.66 -10.49 -9.64
C MET A 309 -1.57 -9.38 -10.68
N VAL A 310 -0.37 -8.94 -11.02
CA VAL A 310 -0.14 -7.81 -11.92
C VAL A 310 -0.56 -8.09 -13.37
N THR A 311 -0.55 -9.36 -13.79
CA THR A 311 -0.96 -9.71 -15.17
C THR A 311 -2.44 -10.03 -15.32
N LYS A 312 -3.19 -10.28 -14.22
CA LYS A 312 -4.54 -10.85 -14.35
C LYS A 312 -5.57 -10.34 -13.31
N LYS A 313 -5.15 -9.75 -12.20
CA LYS A 313 -6.05 -9.46 -11.06
C LYS A 313 -5.93 -8.04 -10.51
N PHE A 314 -5.34 -7.12 -11.28
CA PHE A 314 -5.03 -5.75 -10.87
C PHE A 314 -5.86 -4.75 -11.66
N TYR A 315 -6.49 -3.80 -11.00
CA TYR A 315 -7.28 -2.75 -11.65
C TYR A 315 -6.42 -1.63 -12.22
N VAL A 316 -6.89 -0.95 -13.25
CA VAL A 316 -6.18 0.16 -13.90
C VAL A 316 -5.84 1.30 -12.93
N THR A 317 -6.61 1.43 -11.85
CA THR A 317 -6.40 2.40 -10.76
C THR A 317 -5.46 1.91 -9.66
N GLY A 318 -4.94 0.70 -9.76
CA GLY A 318 -4.11 0.11 -8.72
C GLY A 318 -4.89 -0.58 -7.60
N GLY A 319 -6.19 -0.73 -7.73
CA GLY A 319 -6.99 -1.50 -6.77
C GLY A 319 -6.83 -3.00 -6.94
N THR A 320 -7.03 -3.74 -5.85
CA THR A 320 -7.04 -5.21 -5.79
C THR A 320 -8.27 -5.71 -5.04
N GLY A 321 -8.69 -6.95 -5.31
CA GLY A 321 -9.91 -7.52 -4.72
C GLY A 321 -11.16 -7.17 -5.51
N ALA A 322 -11.60 -8.07 -6.41
CA ALA A 322 -12.72 -7.85 -7.31
C ALA A 322 -14.09 -8.17 -6.69
N VAL A 323 -14.11 -9.07 -5.69
CA VAL A 323 -15.33 -9.70 -5.19
C VAL A 323 -15.69 -9.18 -3.81
N PRO A 324 -16.85 -8.50 -3.64
CA PRO A 324 -17.31 -7.98 -2.33
C PRO A 324 -17.50 -9.07 -1.28
N GLY A 325 -18.05 -10.24 -1.69
CA GLY A 325 -18.27 -11.36 -0.79
C GLY A 325 -16.95 -11.94 -0.26
N GLY A 326 -16.57 -11.59 0.97
CA GLY A 326 -15.30 -11.94 1.60
C GLY A 326 -14.11 -11.07 1.17
N GLU A 327 -14.34 -9.90 0.56
CA GLU A 327 -13.28 -8.90 0.31
C GLU A 327 -12.09 -9.49 -0.49
N ARG A 328 -12.37 -10.31 -1.50
CA ARG A 328 -11.40 -11.24 -2.05
C ARG A 328 -11.04 -10.99 -3.52
N PHE A 329 -9.92 -11.55 -3.92
CA PHE A 329 -9.57 -11.66 -5.33
C PHE A 329 -10.64 -12.44 -6.10
N GLY A 330 -10.92 -12.01 -7.33
CA GLY A 330 -11.70 -12.74 -8.31
C GLY A 330 -10.86 -13.79 -9.05
N LYS A 331 -11.48 -14.46 -10.02
CA LYS A 331 -10.77 -15.31 -10.99
C LYS A 331 -9.82 -14.46 -11.84
N ASN A 332 -8.91 -15.11 -12.55
CA ASN A 332 -8.05 -14.42 -13.51
C ASN A 332 -8.90 -13.63 -14.52
N TYR A 333 -8.61 -12.33 -14.68
CA TYR A 333 -9.32 -11.37 -15.54
C TYR A 333 -10.76 -11.02 -15.11
N GLU A 334 -11.21 -11.45 -13.94
CA GLU A 334 -12.48 -11.03 -13.34
C GLU A 334 -12.28 -9.68 -12.65
N LEU A 335 -12.53 -8.61 -13.41
CA LEU A 335 -12.30 -7.22 -12.99
C LEU A 335 -13.57 -6.36 -13.28
N PRO A 336 -14.71 -6.64 -12.62
CA PRO A 336 -15.95 -5.92 -12.83
C PRO A 336 -15.82 -4.44 -12.42
N ASN A 337 -16.52 -3.55 -13.14
CA ASN A 337 -16.46 -2.11 -12.88
C ASN A 337 -17.41 -1.66 -11.77
N ALA A 338 -18.69 -2.02 -11.88
CA ALA A 338 -19.73 -1.56 -10.96
C ALA A 338 -19.69 -2.29 -9.60
N THR A 339 -19.16 -3.50 -9.55
CA THR A 339 -19.07 -4.33 -8.34
C THR A 339 -17.64 -4.52 -7.85
N ALA A 340 -16.68 -3.78 -8.41
CA ALA A 340 -15.30 -3.79 -7.95
C ALA A 340 -15.24 -3.48 -6.45
N TYR A 341 -14.62 -4.36 -5.66
CA TYR A 341 -14.48 -4.09 -4.24
C TYR A 341 -13.32 -3.14 -3.96
N ASN A 342 -12.12 -3.47 -4.44
CA ASN A 342 -10.96 -2.59 -4.38
C ASN A 342 -10.80 -1.91 -3.01
N GLU A 343 -10.65 -2.71 -1.96
CA GLU A 343 -10.59 -2.22 -0.60
C GLU A 343 -9.42 -1.24 -0.40
N THR A 344 -9.68 -0.15 0.31
CA THR A 344 -8.63 0.83 0.65
C THR A 344 -7.48 0.19 1.43
N CYS A 345 -7.77 -0.80 2.31
CA CYS A 345 -6.72 -1.53 3.04
C CYS A 345 -5.86 -2.39 2.11
N ALA A 346 -6.43 -2.95 1.02
CA ALA A 346 -5.67 -3.70 0.04
C ALA A 346 -4.67 -2.78 -0.69
N SER A 347 -5.06 -1.55 -1.03
CA SER A 347 -4.11 -0.56 -1.57
C SER A 347 -2.93 -0.28 -0.61
N VAL A 348 -3.17 -0.25 0.71
CA VAL A 348 -2.10 -0.11 1.71
C VAL A 348 -1.20 -1.33 1.74
N ALA A 349 -1.78 -2.54 1.71
CA ALA A 349 -1.04 -3.79 1.76
C ALA A 349 -0.18 -4.01 0.49
N ASP A 350 -0.72 -3.65 -0.68
CA ASP A 350 -0.02 -3.72 -1.96
C ASP A 350 1.22 -2.80 -2.00
N ILE A 351 1.12 -1.59 -1.43
CA ILE A 351 2.28 -0.69 -1.29
C ILE A 351 3.37 -1.33 -0.43
N TYR A 352 3.01 -1.96 0.70
CA TYR A 352 3.98 -2.65 1.55
C TYR A 352 4.64 -3.82 0.85
N TRP A 353 3.89 -4.59 0.06
CA TRP A 353 4.43 -5.71 -0.68
C TRP A 353 5.34 -5.25 -1.82
N ASN A 354 4.93 -4.30 -2.65
CA ASN A 354 5.75 -3.79 -3.75
C ASN A 354 7.04 -3.11 -3.28
N GLN A 355 7.02 -2.42 -2.13
CA GLN A 355 8.25 -1.89 -1.52
C GLN A 355 9.25 -3.00 -1.20
N ARG A 356 8.79 -4.12 -0.66
CA ARG A 356 9.62 -5.29 -0.34
C ARG A 356 10.16 -5.97 -1.59
N MET A 357 9.33 -6.11 -2.60
CA MET A 357 9.75 -6.65 -3.90
C MET A 357 10.79 -5.76 -4.57
N PHE A 358 10.63 -4.43 -4.50
CA PHE A 358 11.66 -3.50 -4.95
C PHE A 358 12.97 -3.71 -4.17
N GLN A 359 12.93 -3.82 -2.86
CA GLN A 359 14.11 -4.03 -2.03
C GLN A 359 14.83 -5.36 -2.32
N LEU A 360 14.10 -6.40 -2.75
CA LEU A 360 14.66 -7.68 -3.19
C LEU A 360 15.34 -7.58 -4.55
N HIS A 361 14.73 -6.90 -5.53
CA HIS A 361 15.09 -7.06 -6.94
C HIS A 361 15.72 -5.82 -7.57
N GLY A 362 15.50 -4.61 -7.05
CA GLY A 362 15.96 -3.36 -7.65
C GLY A 362 15.36 -3.04 -9.01
N ASP A 363 14.15 -3.56 -9.28
CA ASP A 363 13.45 -3.35 -10.55
C ASP A 363 12.36 -2.27 -10.37
N ALA A 364 12.35 -1.30 -11.29
CA ALA A 364 11.43 -0.17 -11.28
C ALA A 364 9.96 -0.58 -11.41
N LYS A 365 9.66 -1.75 -11.97
CA LYS A 365 8.29 -2.24 -12.12
C LYS A 365 7.52 -2.28 -10.80
N TYR A 366 8.18 -2.57 -9.69
CA TYR A 366 7.56 -2.54 -8.35
C TYR A 366 7.26 -1.12 -7.88
N ALA A 367 8.15 -0.18 -8.17
CA ALA A 367 7.92 1.24 -7.90
C ALA A 367 6.83 1.84 -8.83
N ASP A 368 6.70 1.34 -10.06
CA ASP A 368 5.63 1.71 -10.99
C ASP A 368 4.25 1.28 -10.46
N ILE A 369 4.14 0.08 -9.87
CA ILE A 369 2.92 -0.38 -9.21
C ILE A 369 2.63 0.46 -7.97
N MET A 370 3.62 0.66 -7.08
CA MET A 370 3.44 1.54 -5.91
C MET A 370 2.94 2.93 -6.29
N GLU A 371 3.51 3.54 -7.32
CA GLU A 371 3.10 4.86 -7.81
C GLU A 371 1.65 4.84 -8.31
N LYS A 372 1.27 3.84 -9.11
CA LYS A 372 -0.10 3.69 -9.60
C LYS A 372 -1.10 3.57 -8.45
N VAL A 373 -0.82 2.76 -7.44
CA VAL A 373 -1.66 2.61 -6.24
C VAL A 373 -1.71 3.91 -5.45
N LEU A 374 -0.55 4.52 -5.15
CA LEU A 374 -0.45 5.76 -4.37
C LEU A 374 -1.27 6.90 -4.97
N TYR A 375 -1.16 7.15 -6.29
CA TYR A 375 -1.79 8.28 -6.94
C TYR A 375 -3.25 8.04 -7.35
N ASN A 376 -3.77 6.82 -7.25
CA ASN A 376 -5.14 6.51 -7.67
C ASN A 376 -5.91 5.74 -6.59
N GLY A 377 -5.73 4.42 -6.47
CA GLY A 377 -6.53 3.57 -5.59
C GLY A 377 -6.45 3.97 -4.11
N LEU A 378 -5.25 4.26 -3.60
CA LEU A 378 -5.06 4.67 -2.22
C LEU A 378 -5.71 6.04 -1.92
N LEU A 379 -5.40 7.06 -2.73
CA LEU A 379 -5.93 8.42 -2.51
C LEU A 379 -7.43 8.51 -2.72
N SER A 380 -8.03 7.63 -3.54
CA SER A 380 -9.49 7.52 -3.64
C SER A 380 -10.13 7.14 -2.30
N GLY A 381 -9.43 6.38 -1.46
CA GLY A 381 -9.91 5.93 -0.15
C GLY A 381 -10.15 7.05 0.86
N VAL A 382 -9.66 8.27 0.64
CA VAL A 382 -9.80 9.40 1.56
C VAL A 382 -10.33 10.65 0.87
N GLY A 383 -11.27 11.34 1.51
CA GLY A 383 -11.75 12.64 1.06
C GLY A 383 -10.69 13.73 1.21
N LEU A 384 -10.84 14.80 0.43
CA LEU A 384 -9.97 15.97 0.52
C LEU A 384 -10.06 16.68 1.88
N ASP A 385 -11.11 16.41 2.64
CA ASP A 385 -11.34 16.86 4.02
C ASP A 385 -10.50 16.10 5.07
N GLY A 386 -9.90 14.96 4.70
CA GLY A 386 -9.11 14.09 5.56
C GLY A 386 -9.88 13.32 6.63
N LYS A 387 -11.23 13.38 6.64
CA LYS A 387 -12.08 12.74 7.66
C LYS A 387 -13.28 11.99 7.10
N SER A 388 -13.34 11.82 5.78
CA SER A 388 -14.30 10.99 5.10
C SER A 388 -13.58 9.96 4.23
N PHE A 389 -14.10 8.72 4.19
CA PHE A 389 -13.36 7.57 3.67
C PHE A 389 -14.25 6.69 2.80
N PHE A 390 -13.64 6.04 1.79
CA PHE A 390 -14.20 4.86 1.16
C PHE A 390 -13.62 3.59 1.80
N TYR A 391 -14.47 2.61 1.99
CA TYR A 391 -14.06 1.25 2.28
C TYR A 391 -13.68 0.56 0.96
N SER A 392 -14.65 0.43 0.05
CA SER A 392 -14.46 -0.05 -1.32
C SER A 392 -14.38 1.09 -2.33
N ASN A 393 -13.63 0.89 -3.41
CA ASN A 393 -13.36 1.90 -4.44
C ASN A 393 -13.86 1.41 -5.80
N ALA A 394 -15.08 1.85 -6.18
CA ALA A 394 -15.72 1.46 -7.43
C ALA A 394 -15.02 2.04 -8.66
N MET A 395 -15.12 1.32 -9.79
CA MET A 395 -14.70 1.80 -11.11
C MET A 395 -15.84 2.45 -11.89
N GLN A 396 -17.08 2.20 -11.46
CA GLN A 396 -18.28 2.79 -12.04
C GLN A 396 -19.38 2.87 -11.00
N ILE A 397 -20.08 4.01 -10.92
CA ILE A 397 -21.29 4.21 -10.12
C ILE A 397 -22.42 4.59 -11.06
N LYS A 398 -23.53 3.85 -10.98
CA LYS A 398 -24.77 4.11 -11.71
C LYS A 398 -25.88 4.51 -10.71
N ASN A 399 -26.59 5.58 -11.01
CA ASN A 399 -27.82 5.98 -10.32
C ASN A 399 -27.68 6.14 -8.78
N SER A 400 -26.54 6.56 -8.28
CA SER A 400 -26.28 6.76 -6.84
C SER A 400 -26.60 5.52 -5.96
N ALA A 401 -26.55 4.31 -6.53
CA ALA A 401 -26.79 3.08 -5.79
C ALA A 401 -25.68 2.80 -4.78
N SER A 402 -26.04 2.14 -3.67
CA SER A 402 -25.08 1.60 -2.70
C SER A 402 -24.16 0.57 -3.35
N PHE A 403 -22.93 0.52 -2.86
CA PHE A 403 -21.91 -0.35 -3.43
C PHE A 403 -21.11 -1.03 -2.29
N GLY A 404 -21.22 -2.35 -2.18
CA GLY A 404 -20.56 -3.13 -1.13
C GLY A 404 -20.88 -2.60 0.28
N GLN A 405 -19.87 -2.31 1.07
CA GLN A 405 -19.99 -1.62 2.36
C GLN A 405 -19.97 -0.09 2.23
N THR A 406 -19.88 0.44 1.03
CA THR A 406 -19.67 1.86 0.76
C THR A 406 -20.83 2.41 -0.07
N GLU A 407 -21.46 3.45 0.44
CA GLU A 407 -22.34 4.30 -0.33
C GLU A 407 -21.55 5.03 -1.44
N PRO A 408 -22.19 5.53 -2.51
CA PRO A 408 -21.50 6.34 -3.54
C PRO A 408 -21.03 7.70 -3.02
N ALA A 409 -20.77 7.78 -1.71
CA ALA A 409 -20.12 8.87 -1.02
C ALA A 409 -19.30 8.32 0.14
N ARG A 410 -18.23 9.03 0.50
CA ARG A 410 -17.38 8.67 1.65
C ARG A 410 -18.11 8.78 2.96
N ALA A 411 -17.81 7.88 3.89
CA ALA A 411 -18.32 7.88 5.26
C ALA A 411 -17.28 8.40 6.26
N GLY A 412 -17.73 9.02 7.34
CA GLY A 412 -16.83 9.54 8.37
C GLY A 412 -16.19 8.47 9.27
N TRP A 413 -16.75 7.27 9.30
CA TRP A 413 -16.27 6.12 10.07
C TRP A 413 -17.02 4.85 9.66
N PHE A 414 -16.45 3.68 9.99
CA PHE A 414 -17.06 2.38 9.77
C PHE A 414 -17.10 1.60 11.08
N GLU A 415 -17.95 0.60 11.17
CA GLU A 415 -17.98 -0.32 12.30
C GLU A 415 -16.67 -1.13 12.37
N CYS A 416 -16.23 -1.69 11.23
CA CYS A 416 -14.87 -2.18 11.03
C CYS A 416 -14.03 -1.03 10.44
N SER A 417 -13.26 -0.33 11.26
CA SER A 417 -12.59 0.91 10.87
C SER A 417 -11.14 0.70 10.39
N CYS A 418 -10.88 -0.43 9.72
CA CYS A 418 -9.55 -0.75 9.23
C CYS A 418 -9.04 0.27 8.19
N CYS A 419 -9.89 0.74 7.26
CA CYS A 419 -9.48 1.63 6.18
C CYS A 419 -9.03 3.02 6.66
N PRO A 420 -9.79 3.77 7.49
CA PRO A 420 -9.35 5.04 8.03
C PRO A 420 -8.02 4.95 8.79
N THR A 421 -7.87 3.93 9.64
CA THR A 421 -6.69 3.75 10.47
C THR A 421 -5.47 3.26 9.66
N ASN A 422 -5.68 2.47 8.60
CA ASN A 422 -4.61 2.11 7.66
C ASN A 422 -4.11 3.32 6.85
N LEU A 423 -5.00 4.21 6.40
CA LEU A 423 -4.61 5.48 5.76
C LEU A 423 -3.83 6.38 6.73
N ALA A 424 -4.32 6.51 7.98
CA ALA A 424 -3.66 7.31 9.01
C ALA A 424 -2.20 6.87 9.25
N ARG A 425 -1.88 5.56 9.18
CA ARG A 425 -0.52 5.05 9.38
C ARG A 425 0.35 5.09 8.13
N LEU A 426 -0.22 4.89 6.92
CA LEU A 426 0.57 4.84 5.70
C LEU A 426 1.07 6.22 5.29
N PHE A 427 0.21 7.24 5.27
CA PHE A 427 0.59 8.56 4.78
C PHE A 427 1.86 9.11 5.42
N PRO A 428 2.01 9.18 6.76
CA PRO A 428 3.21 9.75 7.35
C PRO A 428 4.44 8.84 7.21
N SER A 429 4.29 7.58 6.75
CA SER A 429 5.41 6.70 6.42
C SER A 429 5.96 6.91 5.00
N LEU A 430 5.26 7.69 4.14
CA LEU A 430 5.61 7.92 2.73
C LEU A 430 7.08 8.31 2.48
N PRO A 431 7.75 9.12 3.32
CA PRO A 431 9.16 9.44 3.12
C PRO A 431 10.08 8.20 3.02
N GLY A 432 9.72 7.08 3.66
CA GLY A 432 10.48 5.82 3.61
C GLY A 432 10.42 5.08 2.28
N TYR A 433 9.57 5.50 1.33
CA TYR A 433 9.42 4.86 0.00
C TYR A 433 10.13 5.62 -1.12
N VAL A 434 10.61 6.85 -0.84
CA VAL A 434 11.15 7.75 -1.88
C VAL A 434 12.50 7.28 -2.40
N TYR A 435 13.35 6.74 -1.53
CA TYR A 435 14.72 6.36 -1.87
C TYR A 435 15.08 4.96 -1.39
N GLY A 436 15.93 4.28 -2.19
CA GLY A 436 16.62 3.06 -1.80
C GLY A 436 18.14 3.20 -1.92
N GLN A 437 18.88 2.37 -1.21
CA GLN A 437 20.35 2.36 -1.26
C GLN A 437 20.91 0.93 -1.32
N ASN A 438 21.94 0.73 -2.15
CA ASN A 438 22.75 -0.49 -2.17
C ASN A 438 24.21 -0.15 -2.47
N GLY A 439 25.09 -0.27 -1.48
CA GLY A 439 26.50 0.03 -1.65
C GLY A 439 26.76 1.45 -2.14
N ARG A 440 27.04 1.62 -3.44
CA ARG A 440 27.26 2.92 -4.10
C ARG A 440 26.05 3.44 -4.86
N ASP A 441 24.96 2.67 -4.90
CA ASP A 441 23.77 2.98 -5.68
C ASP A 441 22.73 3.70 -4.81
N ILE A 442 22.24 4.83 -5.30
CA ILE A 442 21.12 5.59 -4.76
C ILE A 442 19.99 5.50 -5.75
N TYR A 443 18.91 4.84 -5.36
CA TYR A 443 17.68 4.71 -6.15
C TYR A 443 16.72 5.84 -5.81
N VAL A 444 16.16 6.50 -6.82
CA VAL A 444 15.07 7.46 -6.69
C VAL A 444 13.79 6.81 -7.23
N ASN A 445 12.89 6.40 -6.34
CA ASN A 445 11.68 5.65 -6.68
C ASN A 445 10.47 6.56 -6.91
N LEU A 446 10.26 7.56 -6.04
CA LEU A 446 9.13 8.47 -6.11
C LEU A 446 9.59 9.91 -6.33
N PHE A 447 8.84 10.65 -7.14
CA PHE A 447 9.15 12.03 -7.48
C PHE A 447 8.37 12.98 -6.58
N VAL A 448 8.97 13.30 -5.43
CA VAL A 448 8.39 14.16 -4.41
C VAL A 448 9.42 15.23 -4.05
N SER A 449 9.10 16.50 -4.24
CA SER A 449 10.02 17.58 -3.86
C SER A 449 10.39 17.50 -2.38
N GLY A 450 11.68 17.63 -2.10
CA GLY A 450 12.19 17.48 -0.74
C GLY A 450 13.70 17.29 -0.70
N SER A 451 14.20 16.87 0.46
CA SER A 451 15.61 16.57 0.66
C SER A 451 15.80 15.25 1.39
N ALA A 452 16.90 14.57 1.10
CA ALA A 452 17.29 13.33 1.76
C ALA A 452 18.73 13.40 2.27
N GLU A 453 18.94 12.88 3.48
CA GLU A 453 20.24 12.58 4.04
C GLU A 453 20.57 11.10 3.81
N LEU A 454 21.56 10.85 2.98
CA LEU A 454 21.94 9.53 2.50
C LEU A 454 23.35 9.18 2.98
N ALA A 455 23.69 7.90 3.03
CA ALA A 455 25.01 7.44 3.38
C ALA A 455 25.53 6.45 2.34
N VAL A 456 26.52 6.86 1.56
CA VAL A 456 27.19 5.99 0.58
C VAL A 456 28.50 5.53 1.19
N GLN A 457 28.67 4.23 1.45
CA GLN A 457 29.85 3.67 2.10
C GLN A 457 30.23 4.42 3.40
N ASN A 458 29.23 4.71 4.23
CA ASN A 458 29.34 5.49 5.48
C ASN A 458 29.76 6.96 5.29
N LYS A 459 29.71 7.51 4.07
CA LYS A 459 29.97 8.92 3.78
C LYS A 459 28.68 9.64 3.46
N ALA A 460 28.50 10.82 4.06
CA ALA A 460 27.28 11.61 3.92
C ALA A 460 27.10 12.15 2.49
N VAL A 461 25.90 11.96 1.95
CA VAL A 461 25.43 12.56 0.69
C VAL A 461 24.09 13.22 0.98
N ARG A 462 23.90 14.47 0.55
CA ARG A 462 22.60 15.16 0.61
C ARG A 462 22.10 15.42 -0.79
N LEU A 463 20.89 14.96 -1.06
CA LEU A 463 20.20 15.13 -2.33
C LEU A 463 18.91 15.94 -2.12
N THR A 464 18.62 16.86 -3.05
CA THR A 464 17.33 17.59 -3.10
C THR A 464 16.62 17.25 -4.39
N GLN A 465 15.30 17.02 -4.32
CA GLN A 465 14.40 16.98 -5.46
C GLN A 465 13.56 18.26 -5.52
N GLN A 466 13.36 18.79 -6.73
CA GLN A 466 12.43 19.89 -7.02
C GLN A 466 11.63 19.52 -8.27
N ASN A 467 10.32 19.49 -8.16
CA ASN A 467 9.40 19.16 -9.24
C ASN A 467 7.98 19.65 -8.93
N ASN A 468 7.11 19.62 -9.92
CA ASN A 468 5.66 19.84 -9.75
C ASN A 468 4.87 18.56 -10.14
N TYR A 469 5.43 17.42 -9.77
CA TYR A 469 4.83 16.11 -10.01
C TYR A 469 3.60 15.90 -9.10
N PRO A 470 2.50 15.33 -9.58
CA PRO A 470 2.30 14.64 -10.86
C PRO A 470 1.77 15.53 -11.99
N TRP A 471 1.81 16.87 -11.86
CA TRP A 471 1.18 17.80 -12.82
C TRP A 471 2.05 18.09 -14.04
N ASN A 472 3.37 18.00 -13.91
CA ASN A 472 4.30 17.99 -15.04
C ASN A 472 5.41 16.96 -14.85
N GLY A 473 6.17 16.69 -15.92
CA GLY A 473 7.24 15.70 -15.96
C GLY A 473 8.64 16.26 -15.73
N ASP A 474 8.79 17.53 -15.35
CA ASP A 474 10.09 18.15 -15.15
C ASP A 474 10.58 17.90 -13.73
N LEU A 475 11.66 17.12 -13.63
CA LEU A 475 12.28 16.71 -12.38
C LEU A 475 13.68 17.28 -12.31
N LYS A 476 14.04 17.87 -11.16
CA LYS A 476 15.38 18.36 -10.88
C LYS A 476 15.93 17.72 -9.62
N PHE A 477 17.12 17.17 -9.72
CA PHE A 477 17.87 16.62 -8.59
C PHE A 477 19.17 17.39 -8.41
N THR A 478 19.46 17.85 -7.18
CA THR A 478 20.68 18.59 -6.86
C THR A 478 21.48 17.83 -5.82
N VAL A 479 22.76 17.62 -6.08
CA VAL A 479 23.71 17.07 -5.12
C VAL A 479 24.20 18.22 -4.23
N ASN A 480 23.56 18.44 -3.09
CA ASN A 480 23.88 19.56 -2.21
C ASN A 480 25.19 19.37 -1.43
N GLN A 481 25.49 18.11 -1.08
CA GLN A 481 26.68 17.70 -0.37
C GLN A 481 27.06 16.29 -0.76
N ALA A 482 28.37 16.06 -1.00
CA ALA A 482 28.92 14.73 -1.19
C ALA A 482 30.25 14.64 -0.46
N SER A 483 30.32 13.88 0.63
CA SER A 483 31.57 13.51 1.31
C SER A 483 32.33 12.44 0.53
N THR A 484 31.66 11.80 -0.44
CA THR A 484 32.26 10.97 -1.50
C THR A 484 31.71 11.43 -2.83
N SER A 485 32.56 11.51 -3.85
CA SER A 485 32.14 11.88 -5.20
C SER A 485 31.72 10.66 -6.05
N ASP A 486 32.03 9.47 -5.57
CA ASP A 486 31.94 8.24 -6.37
C ASP A 486 30.72 7.41 -5.96
N PHE A 487 29.59 7.69 -6.59
CA PHE A 487 28.34 6.94 -6.43
C PHE A 487 27.51 6.99 -7.71
N ASN A 488 26.55 6.08 -7.83
CA ASN A 488 25.60 6.03 -8.93
C ASN A 488 24.26 6.63 -8.44
N LEU A 489 23.71 7.52 -9.25
CA LEU A 489 22.33 7.98 -9.08
C LEU A 489 21.46 7.25 -10.10
N LEU A 490 20.54 6.44 -9.61
CA LEU A 490 19.60 5.64 -10.38
C LEU A 490 18.22 6.33 -10.30
N VAL A 491 17.87 7.06 -11.37
CA VAL A 491 16.58 7.74 -11.45
C VAL A 491 15.59 6.86 -12.19
N ARG A 492 14.49 6.51 -11.55
CA ARG A 492 13.44 5.71 -12.18
C ARG A 492 12.90 6.43 -13.43
N ILE A 493 12.78 5.71 -14.52
CA ILE A 493 12.00 6.13 -15.67
C ILE A 493 10.69 5.36 -15.62
N PRO A 494 9.56 5.99 -15.25
CA PRO A 494 8.29 5.28 -15.07
C PRO A 494 7.85 4.51 -16.30
N GLY A 495 7.18 3.38 -16.11
CA GLY A 495 6.66 2.55 -17.20
C GLY A 495 5.80 3.37 -18.17
N TRP A 496 4.91 4.22 -17.66
CA TRP A 496 4.07 5.07 -18.50
C TRP A 496 4.89 6.05 -19.39
N ALA A 497 6.05 6.51 -18.94
CA ALA A 497 6.96 7.35 -19.74
C ALA A 497 7.79 6.51 -20.74
N ARG A 498 7.85 5.18 -20.57
CA ARG A 498 8.49 4.22 -21.48
C ARG A 498 7.51 3.57 -22.45
N GLY A 499 6.23 3.97 -22.40
CA GLY A 499 5.16 3.41 -23.25
C GLY A 499 4.42 2.21 -22.66
N GLU A 500 4.63 1.89 -21.38
CA GLU A 500 4.01 0.79 -20.67
C GLU A 500 2.92 1.33 -19.71
N ALA A 501 1.64 1.09 -19.96
CA ALA A 501 0.56 1.52 -19.07
C ALA A 501 0.67 0.88 -17.68
N MET A 502 1.22 -0.34 -17.63
CA MET A 502 1.68 -1.05 -16.44
C MET A 502 2.72 -2.11 -16.84
N PRO A 503 3.47 -2.70 -15.90
CA PRO A 503 4.52 -3.68 -16.19
C PRO A 503 3.96 -5.07 -16.55
N SER A 504 2.93 -5.11 -17.40
CA SER A 504 2.30 -6.33 -17.91
C SER A 504 1.44 -6.03 -19.14
N SER A 505 0.90 -7.08 -19.77
CA SER A 505 -0.06 -6.98 -20.88
C SER A 505 -1.51 -6.78 -20.45
N LEU A 506 -1.80 -6.67 -19.13
CA LEU A 506 -3.17 -6.52 -18.64
C LEU A 506 -3.80 -5.20 -19.11
N TYR A 507 -2.99 -4.14 -19.14
CA TYR A 507 -3.37 -2.86 -19.70
C TYR A 507 -2.27 -2.33 -20.60
N THR A 508 -2.64 -1.82 -21.77
CA THR A 508 -1.71 -1.24 -22.74
C THR A 508 -2.22 0.12 -23.22
N PHE A 509 -1.32 0.96 -23.70
CA PHE A 509 -1.73 2.18 -24.36
C PHE A 509 -2.24 1.88 -25.78
N ALA A 510 -3.35 2.50 -26.16
CA ALA A 510 -3.95 2.31 -27.49
C ALA A 510 -3.04 2.82 -28.64
N THR A 511 -2.18 3.81 -28.35
CA THR A 511 -1.24 4.38 -29.33
C THR A 511 0.15 4.54 -28.71
N PRO A 512 1.23 4.41 -29.48
CA PRO A 512 2.59 4.74 -29.02
C PRO A 512 2.70 6.20 -28.58
N SER A 513 3.65 6.50 -27.67
CA SER A 513 4.04 7.89 -27.36
C SER A 513 4.90 8.45 -28.49
N THR A 514 4.73 9.73 -28.78
CA THR A 514 5.57 10.48 -29.74
C THR A 514 6.73 11.19 -29.04
N GLU A 515 6.65 11.37 -27.75
CA GLU A 515 7.64 12.07 -26.93
C GLU A 515 8.64 11.08 -26.29
N LYS A 516 9.84 11.58 -26.01
CA LYS A 516 10.92 10.80 -25.38
C LYS A 516 11.36 11.43 -24.07
N VAL A 517 11.82 10.58 -23.17
CA VAL A 517 12.49 11.01 -21.93
C VAL A 517 13.82 11.67 -22.26
N VAL A 518 14.08 12.82 -21.66
CA VAL A 518 15.34 13.56 -21.80
C VAL A 518 16.02 13.66 -20.45
N VAL A 519 17.32 13.31 -20.40
CA VAL A 519 18.15 13.44 -19.19
C VAL A 519 19.29 14.41 -19.47
N LYS A 520 19.47 15.39 -18.58
CA LYS A 520 20.58 16.34 -18.65
C LYS A 520 21.37 16.33 -17.32
N VAL A 521 22.67 16.56 -17.42
CA VAL A 521 23.51 16.82 -16.25
C VAL A 521 24.21 18.14 -16.44
N ASN A 522 24.02 19.08 -15.51
CA ASN A 522 24.52 20.45 -15.58
C ASN A 522 24.17 21.14 -16.92
N GLY A 523 22.91 20.97 -17.35
CA GLY A 523 22.35 21.55 -18.56
C GLY A 523 22.74 20.84 -19.87
N LYS A 524 23.63 19.84 -19.85
CA LYS A 524 24.04 19.09 -21.03
C LYS A 524 23.30 17.76 -21.10
N SER A 525 22.73 17.43 -22.26
CA SER A 525 22.15 16.12 -22.50
C SER A 525 23.19 15.03 -22.32
N VAL A 526 22.81 13.94 -21.68
CA VAL A 526 23.68 12.80 -21.44
C VAL A 526 22.97 11.53 -21.89
N ASP A 527 23.74 10.63 -22.48
CA ASP A 527 23.29 9.27 -22.69
C ASP A 527 23.30 8.53 -21.37
N TYR A 528 22.32 7.68 -21.17
CA TYR A 528 22.21 6.85 -19.97
C TYR A 528 21.89 5.40 -20.34
N GLN A 529 22.38 4.50 -19.52
CA GLN A 529 21.97 3.11 -19.59
C GLN A 529 20.67 2.94 -18.80
N LEU A 530 19.66 2.36 -19.43
CA LEU A 530 18.45 1.95 -18.76
C LEU A 530 18.64 0.52 -18.22
N THR A 531 18.72 0.39 -16.90
CA THR A 531 18.87 -0.91 -16.22
C THR A 531 17.70 -1.11 -15.26
N ASN A 532 16.94 -2.18 -15.43
CA ASN A 532 15.76 -2.49 -14.60
C ASN A 532 14.82 -1.27 -14.44
N GLY A 533 14.63 -0.48 -15.51
CA GLY A 533 13.77 0.71 -15.51
C GLY A 533 14.39 1.97 -14.88
N TYR A 534 15.65 1.95 -14.50
CA TYR A 534 16.37 3.12 -13.98
C TYR A 534 17.37 3.67 -14.98
N ALA A 535 17.39 4.99 -15.16
CA ALA A 535 18.50 5.71 -15.80
C ALA A 535 19.68 5.70 -14.83
N VAL A 536 20.75 4.99 -15.19
CA VAL A 536 21.94 4.86 -14.35
C VAL A 536 22.91 5.98 -14.68
N LEU A 537 23.16 6.87 -13.72
CA LEU A 537 24.09 8.00 -13.85
C LEU A 537 25.32 7.73 -12.97
N ALA A 538 26.27 6.99 -13.54
CA ALA A 538 27.55 6.64 -12.90
C ALA A 538 28.60 7.72 -13.17
N ARG A 539 29.00 8.49 -12.15
CA ARG A 539 29.98 9.56 -12.31
C ARG A 539 30.57 10.05 -10.98
N LYS A 540 31.62 10.86 -11.07
CA LYS A 540 32.16 11.60 -9.93
C LYS A 540 31.35 12.89 -9.72
N TRP A 541 30.55 12.91 -8.69
CA TRP A 541 29.67 14.03 -8.35
C TRP A 541 30.41 15.15 -7.62
N LYS A 542 30.02 16.38 -7.89
CA LYS A 542 30.46 17.58 -7.19
C LYS A 542 29.27 18.23 -6.49
N LYS A 543 29.56 19.02 -5.44
CA LYS A 543 28.55 19.87 -4.83
C LYS A 543 27.90 20.77 -5.89
N ASN A 544 26.58 20.87 -5.87
CA ASN A 544 25.72 21.61 -6.79
C ASN A 544 25.65 21.04 -8.22
N ASP A 545 26.12 19.82 -8.45
CA ASP A 545 25.76 19.12 -9.68
C ASP A 545 24.22 18.91 -9.75
N VAL A 546 23.66 19.15 -10.93
CA VAL A 546 22.23 19.11 -11.19
C VAL A 546 21.94 18.05 -12.24
N VAL A 547 20.94 17.23 -11.96
CA VAL A 547 20.32 16.32 -12.93
C VAL A 547 18.92 16.82 -13.22
N ASP A 548 18.61 17.11 -14.47
CA ASP A 548 17.27 17.43 -14.96
C ASP A 548 16.76 16.24 -15.78
N VAL A 549 15.52 15.81 -15.49
CA VAL A 549 14.83 14.76 -16.23
C VAL A 549 13.48 15.31 -16.69
N SER A 550 13.20 15.22 -17.99
CA SER A 550 11.90 15.58 -18.56
C SER A 550 11.17 14.30 -18.99
N LEU A 551 10.04 14.02 -18.35
CA LEU A 551 9.16 12.90 -18.66
C LEU A 551 8.00 13.38 -19.52
N PRO A 552 7.58 12.63 -20.57
CA PRO A 552 6.41 12.98 -21.37
C PRO A 552 5.13 12.93 -20.52
N MET A 553 4.26 13.93 -20.68
CA MET A 553 3.00 14.04 -19.93
C MET A 553 1.79 14.10 -20.87
N GLU A 554 1.83 13.32 -21.94
CA GLU A 554 0.73 13.17 -22.89
C GLU A 554 -0.51 12.58 -22.21
N VAL A 555 -1.70 12.99 -22.66
CA VAL A 555 -2.94 12.29 -22.34
C VAL A 555 -3.06 11.06 -23.24
N ARG A 556 -3.17 9.89 -22.66
CA ARG A 556 -3.18 8.62 -23.38
C ARG A 556 -4.40 7.79 -23.02
N THR A 557 -4.93 7.09 -24.01
CA THR A 557 -5.98 6.08 -23.79
C THR A 557 -5.37 4.74 -23.49
N VAL A 558 -5.94 4.07 -22.48
CA VAL A 558 -5.56 2.73 -22.02
C VAL A 558 -6.63 1.74 -22.42
N VAL A 559 -6.23 0.60 -22.96
CA VAL A 559 -7.11 -0.53 -23.28
C VAL A 559 -6.78 -1.72 -22.40
N ALA A 560 -7.79 -2.49 -22.02
CA ALA A 560 -7.62 -3.70 -21.23
C ALA A 560 -7.30 -4.92 -22.12
N HIS A 561 -6.71 -5.93 -21.51
CA HIS A 561 -6.52 -7.24 -22.13
C HIS A 561 -7.88 -7.83 -22.58
N PRO A 562 -7.98 -8.49 -23.76
CA PRO A 562 -9.26 -8.99 -24.28
C PRO A 562 -10.03 -9.93 -23.33
N ASN A 563 -9.37 -10.60 -22.42
CA ASN A 563 -10.01 -11.45 -21.41
C ASN A 563 -10.70 -10.67 -20.28
N VAL A 564 -10.50 -9.35 -20.17
CA VAL A 564 -11.23 -8.49 -19.25
C VAL A 564 -12.52 -8.05 -19.92
N HIS A 565 -13.55 -8.87 -19.81
CA HIS A 565 -14.80 -8.69 -20.56
C HIS A 565 -15.57 -7.42 -20.16
N ASP A 566 -15.47 -7.00 -18.91
CA ASP A 566 -16.12 -5.77 -18.41
C ASP A 566 -15.59 -4.49 -19.09
N ASP A 567 -14.37 -4.53 -19.65
CA ASP A 567 -13.72 -3.40 -20.29
C ASP A 567 -13.66 -3.54 -21.83
N ALA A 568 -14.31 -4.58 -22.39
CA ALA A 568 -14.36 -4.77 -23.83
C ALA A 568 -15.03 -3.58 -24.53
N GLY A 569 -14.39 -3.05 -25.59
CA GLY A 569 -14.87 -1.87 -26.32
C GLY A 569 -14.74 -0.54 -25.57
N LYS A 570 -14.03 -0.52 -24.41
CA LYS A 570 -13.88 0.68 -23.59
C LYS A 570 -12.41 1.12 -23.50
N VAL A 571 -12.22 2.38 -23.11
CA VAL A 571 -10.90 2.98 -22.81
C VAL A 571 -10.93 3.69 -21.48
N ALA A 572 -9.81 3.66 -20.76
CA ALA A 572 -9.55 4.55 -19.64
C ALA A 572 -8.61 5.67 -20.06
N LEU A 573 -8.61 6.78 -19.32
CA LEU A 573 -7.76 7.95 -19.59
C LEU A 573 -6.64 8.00 -18.56
N GLN A 574 -5.41 8.15 -19.05
CA GLN A 574 -4.22 8.30 -18.21
C GLN A 574 -3.38 9.49 -18.65
N ARG A 575 -2.86 10.25 -17.68
CA ARG A 575 -1.84 11.28 -17.90
C ARG A 575 -0.76 11.18 -16.81
N GLY A 576 0.46 10.86 -17.19
CA GLY A 576 1.49 10.52 -16.21
C GLY A 576 1.05 9.35 -15.32
N PRO A 577 1.17 9.44 -13.98
CA PRO A 577 0.72 8.40 -13.05
C PRO A 577 -0.78 8.40 -12.80
N ILE A 578 -1.51 9.45 -13.21
CA ILE A 578 -2.92 9.68 -12.86
C ILE A 578 -3.85 9.00 -13.84
N ILE A 579 -4.82 8.24 -13.31
CA ILE A 579 -6.00 7.76 -14.01
C ILE A 579 -7.14 8.77 -13.81
N TYR A 580 -7.94 8.99 -14.83
CA TYR A 580 -9.03 9.96 -14.84
C TYR A 580 -10.39 9.28 -14.90
N CYS A 581 -11.40 9.94 -14.34
CA CYS A 581 -12.79 9.53 -14.40
C CYS A 581 -13.69 10.70 -14.77
N ALA A 582 -14.87 10.42 -15.29
CA ALA A 582 -15.95 11.40 -15.41
C ALA A 582 -16.86 11.32 -14.18
N GLU A 583 -17.28 12.49 -13.70
CA GLU A 583 -18.26 12.65 -12.62
C GLU A 583 -19.50 13.36 -13.15
N TRP A 584 -20.66 12.99 -12.64
CA TRP A 584 -21.96 13.54 -12.99
C TRP A 584 -22.02 15.08 -12.95
N THR A 585 -21.40 15.68 -11.95
CA THR A 585 -21.46 17.12 -11.68
C THR A 585 -20.83 17.97 -12.78
N ASP A 586 -19.82 17.46 -13.49
CA ASP A 586 -19.14 18.15 -14.58
C ASP A 586 -19.70 17.77 -15.96
N ASN A 587 -20.63 16.80 -16.04
CA ASN A 587 -21.06 16.18 -17.29
C ASN A 587 -22.59 16.16 -17.42
N ASN A 588 -23.26 17.29 -17.12
CA ASN A 588 -24.71 17.46 -17.25
C ASN A 588 -25.55 16.42 -16.46
N GLY A 589 -25.09 16.05 -15.27
CA GLY A 589 -25.79 15.14 -14.37
C GLY A 589 -25.59 13.65 -14.68
N LYS A 590 -24.77 13.29 -15.69
CA LYS A 590 -24.49 11.90 -16.07
C LYS A 590 -23.03 11.66 -16.39
N ALA A 591 -22.56 10.44 -16.22
CA ALA A 591 -21.19 10.04 -16.55
C ALA A 591 -21.14 8.75 -17.39
N THR A 592 -22.12 7.86 -17.24
CA THR A 592 -22.09 6.52 -17.84
C THR A 592 -22.58 6.44 -19.29
N ASN A 593 -23.06 7.55 -19.84
CA ASN A 593 -23.55 7.68 -21.21
C ASN A 593 -22.53 8.35 -22.19
N ILE A 594 -21.31 8.60 -21.71
CA ILE A 594 -20.25 9.31 -22.46
C ILE A 594 -19.49 8.31 -23.32
N ILE A 595 -19.26 8.66 -24.59
CA ILE A 595 -18.47 7.85 -25.54
C ILE A 595 -17.16 8.57 -25.82
N VAL A 596 -16.05 7.85 -25.80
CA VAL A 596 -14.72 8.34 -26.18
C VAL A 596 -14.23 7.57 -27.41
N PRO A 597 -14.53 8.04 -28.62
CA PRO A 597 -14.08 7.38 -29.85
C PRO A 597 -12.55 7.31 -29.95
N ALA A 598 -12.05 6.35 -30.69
CA ALA A 598 -10.64 6.25 -31.02
C ALA A 598 -10.15 7.56 -31.70
N GLY A 599 -8.96 8.02 -31.35
CA GLY A 599 -8.39 9.25 -31.88
C GLY A 599 -8.94 10.55 -31.24
N THR A 600 -9.77 10.46 -30.20
CA THR A 600 -10.20 11.67 -29.46
C THR A 600 -9.00 12.42 -28.89
N THR A 601 -8.92 13.72 -29.21
CA THR A 601 -7.89 14.61 -28.69
C THR A 601 -8.37 15.31 -27.42
N PHE A 602 -7.55 15.28 -26.38
CA PHE A 602 -7.83 15.89 -25.08
C PHE A 602 -7.00 17.14 -24.86
N THR A 603 -7.60 18.14 -24.21
CA THR A 603 -6.89 19.30 -23.65
C THR A 603 -6.73 19.11 -22.16
N ALA A 604 -5.48 19.25 -21.67
CA ALA A 604 -5.17 19.20 -20.24
C ALA A 604 -5.05 20.63 -19.70
N THR A 605 -5.85 20.98 -18.71
CA THR A 605 -5.91 22.34 -18.14
C THR A 605 -5.73 22.29 -16.62
N THR A 606 -4.77 23.06 -16.10
CA THR A 606 -4.58 23.20 -14.66
C THR A 606 -5.70 24.04 -14.05
N LYS A 607 -6.32 23.54 -12.98
CA LYS A 607 -7.42 24.17 -12.22
C LYS A 607 -7.00 24.28 -10.75
N PRO A 608 -6.31 25.36 -10.35
CA PRO A 608 -5.78 25.50 -9.00
C PRO A 608 -6.86 25.58 -7.91
N ASP A 609 -8.04 26.11 -8.26
CA ASP A 609 -9.14 26.35 -7.32
C ASP A 609 -10.17 25.19 -7.28
N VAL A 610 -9.97 24.14 -8.06
CA VAL A 610 -10.87 23.00 -8.14
C VAL A 610 -10.23 21.81 -7.41
N LEU A 611 -10.97 21.20 -6.45
CA LEU A 611 -10.57 19.97 -5.74
C LEU A 611 -9.14 20.01 -5.16
N ASN A 612 -8.76 21.15 -4.58
CA ASN A 612 -7.42 21.44 -4.01
C ASN A 612 -6.29 21.48 -5.07
N GLY A 613 -6.63 21.82 -6.31
CA GLY A 613 -5.69 21.91 -7.42
C GLY A 613 -5.55 20.58 -8.19
N ILE A 614 -6.09 20.56 -9.39
CA ILE A 614 -6.03 19.41 -10.30
C ILE A 614 -5.63 19.85 -11.71
N THR A 615 -5.24 18.89 -12.54
CA THR A 615 -5.29 19.02 -14.00
C THR A 615 -6.54 18.31 -14.49
N GLU A 616 -7.40 19.03 -15.16
CA GLU A 616 -8.64 18.57 -15.79
C GLU A 616 -8.38 18.18 -17.23
N LEU A 617 -9.03 17.13 -17.73
CA LEU A 617 -8.99 16.75 -19.14
C LEU A 617 -10.34 17.05 -19.80
N THR A 618 -10.33 17.75 -20.92
CA THR A 618 -11.55 18.06 -21.68
C THR A 618 -11.45 17.63 -23.13
N ALA A 619 -12.58 17.18 -23.68
CA ALA A 619 -12.74 16.87 -25.11
C ALA A 619 -14.20 17.03 -25.54
N THR A 620 -14.45 17.35 -26.81
CA THR A 620 -15.80 17.31 -27.36
C THR A 620 -16.11 15.94 -27.92
N VAL A 621 -17.04 15.22 -27.27
CA VAL A 621 -17.35 13.81 -27.53
C VAL A 621 -18.84 13.57 -27.73
N PRO A 622 -19.26 12.45 -28.36
CA PRO A 622 -20.65 12.02 -28.38
C PRO A 622 -21.11 11.56 -27.00
N VAL A 623 -22.34 11.86 -26.62
CA VAL A 623 -23.05 11.29 -25.48
C VAL A 623 -24.37 10.69 -25.93
N VAL A 624 -24.73 9.55 -25.35
CA VAL A 624 -25.99 8.86 -25.62
C VAL A 624 -27.13 9.58 -24.89
N LYS A 625 -28.22 9.85 -25.62
CA LYS A 625 -29.52 10.28 -25.07
C LYS A 625 -30.58 9.26 -25.43
N VAL A 626 -31.38 8.89 -24.45
CA VAL A 626 -32.56 8.06 -24.62
C VAL A 626 -33.78 8.93 -24.43
N ASP A 627 -34.61 9.01 -25.43
CA ASP A 627 -35.92 9.64 -25.31
C ASP A 627 -36.87 8.69 -24.59
N GLY A 628 -37.30 9.07 -23.38
CA GLY A 628 -38.16 8.22 -22.52
C GLY A 628 -39.58 8.01 -23.06
N ALA A 629 -40.05 8.85 -24.01
CA ALA A 629 -41.38 8.73 -24.58
C ALA A 629 -41.38 7.78 -25.80
N THR A 630 -40.33 7.83 -26.61
CA THR A 630 -40.22 7.07 -27.87
C THR A 630 -39.25 5.89 -27.80
N ASN A 631 -38.50 5.74 -26.71
CA ASN A 631 -37.38 4.83 -26.58
C ASN A 631 -36.32 4.95 -27.70
N THR A 632 -36.26 6.12 -28.34
CA THR A 632 -35.27 6.37 -29.39
C THR A 632 -33.92 6.71 -28.79
N ILE A 633 -32.89 6.07 -29.31
CA ILE A 633 -31.49 6.35 -28.94
C ILE A 633 -30.92 7.36 -29.96
N SER A 634 -30.33 8.41 -29.44
CA SER A 634 -29.65 9.43 -30.24
C SER A 634 -28.32 9.80 -29.64
N THR A 635 -27.45 10.44 -30.36
CA THR A 635 -26.20 10.99 -29.85
C THR A 635 -26.17 12.53 -30.08
N VAL A 636 -25.65 13.22 -29.07
CA VAL A 636 -25.36 14.65 -29.18
C VAL A 636 -23.91 14.89 -28.81
N ARG A 637 -23.30 15.93 -29.34
CA ARG A 637 -21.94 16.34 -28.96
C ARG A 637 -21.98 17.13 -27.66
N GLN A 638 -21.10 16.83 -26.76
CA GLN A 638 -20.96 17.49 -25.47
C GLN A 638 -19.48 17.59 -25.09
N THR A 639 -19.11 18.58 -24.28
CA THR A 639 -17.80 18.58 -23.63
C THR A 639 -17.77 17.53 -22.53
N LEU A 640 -16.91 16.55 -22.68
CA LEU A 640 -16.47 15.69 -21.57
C LEU A 640 -15.51 16.48 -20.70
N THR A 641 -15.73 16.46 -19.39
CA THR A 641 -14.78 16.89 -18.37
C THR A 641 -14.42 15.69 -17.52
N ALA A 642 -13.13 15.31 -17.52
CA ALA A 642 -12.60 14.24 -16.69
C ALA A 642 -11.63 14.80 -15.65
N ILE A 643 -11.76 14.31 -14.43
CA ILE A 643 -10.95 14.69 -13.27
C ILE A 643 -10.08 13.51 -12.80
N PRO A 644 -9.00 13.73 -12.02
CA PRO A 644 -8.27 12.65 -11.40
C PRO A 644 -9.18 11.72 -10.59
N TYR A 645 -9.06 10.40 -10.81
CA TYR A 645 -9.89 9.40 -10.15
C TYR A 645 -9.87 9.53 -8.62
N TYR A 646 -8.73 9.84 -8.01
CA TYR A 646 -8.66 9.99 -6.56
C TYR A 646 -9.54 11.11 -6.01
N ALA A 647 -9.96 12.07 -6.85
CA ALA A 647 -10.69 13.27 -6.43
C ALA A 647 -12.22 13.13 -6.54
N TRP A 648 -12.73 12.02 -7.07
CA TRP A 648 -14.18 11.83 -7.23
C TRP A 648 -14.94 11.79 -5.90
N ALA A 649 -16.25 11.99 -5.92
CA ALA A 649 -17.17 12.00 -4.77
C ALA A 649 -16.82 13.02 -3.65
N ASN A 650 -16.03 14.06 -3.94
CA ASN A 650 -15.83 15.18 -3.01
C ASN A 650 -16.88 16.29 -3.18
N ARG A 651 -17.77 16.18 -4.18
CA ARG A 651 -18.79 17.19 -4.53
C ARG A 651 -20.22 16.62 -4.53
N GLY A 652 -20.43 15.53 -3.81
CA GLY A 652 -21.74 14.89 -3.64
C GLY A 652 -21.85 13.54 -4.33
N LYS A 653 -23.06 12.93 -4.20
CA LYS A 653 -23.37 11.59 -4.73
C LYS A 653 -23.88 11.71 -6.18
N GLY A 654 -23.42 10.82 -7.06
CA GLY A 654 -23.89 10.74 -8.43
C GLY A 654 -23.12 9.72 -9.26
N GLU A 655 -23.38 9.72 -10.55
CA GLU A 655 -22.70 8.81 -11.48
C GLU A 655 -21.20 9.11 -11.59
N MET A 656 -20.42 8.06 -11.73
CA MET A 656 -18.98 8.13 -12.01
C MET A 656 -18.58 6.98 -12.93
N THR A 657 -17.63 7.18 -13.84
CA THR A 657 -17.00 6.10 -14.62
C THR A 657 -15.53 6.38 -14.89
N VAL A 658 -14.71 5.32 -14.82
CA VAL A 658 -13.30 5.30 -15.22
C VAL A 658 -13.16 4.81 -16.66
N TRP A 659 -14.01 3.85 -17.06
CA TRP A 659 -13.98 3.24 -18.39
C TRP A 659 -15.05 3.84 -19.29
N PHE A 660 -14.64 4.33 -20.45
CA PHE A 660 -15.49 5.00 -21.42
C PHE A 660 -15.71 4.10 -22.64
N PRO A 661 -16.97 3.80 -23.02
CA PRO A 661 -17.28 3.15 -24.28
C PRO A 661 -16.66 3.88 -25.47
N GLN A 662 -16.20 3.14 -26.47
CA GLN A 662 -15.69 3.75 -27.71
C GLN A 662 -16.78 3.92 -28.78
N GLN A 663 -17.87 3.16 -28.69
CA GLN A 663 -18.99 3.17 -29.64
C GLN A 663 -20.33 3.19 -28.90
N VAL A 664 -21.39 3.59 -29.61
CA VAL A 664 -22.76 3.61 -29.07
C VAL A 664 -23.20 2.23 -28.58
N THR A 665 -22.83 1.17 -29.32
CA THR A 665 -23.15 -0.22 -28.98
C THR A 665 -22.53 -0.72 -27.69
N ASP A 666 -21.46 -0.09 -27.24
CA ASP A 666 -20.73 -0.48 -26.02
C ASP A 666 -21.29 0.22 -24.76
N VAL A 667 -22.29 1.10 -24.93
CA VAL A 667 -22.98 1.75 -23.81
C VAL A 667 -24.02 0.81 -23.24
N ASP A 668 -23.95 0.46 -21.95
CA ASP A 668 -24.82 -0.51 -21.28
C ASP A 668 -26.33 -0.31 -21.51
N LEU A 669 -26.78 0.92 -21.68
CA LEU A 669 -28.19 1.25 -21.97
C LEU A 669 -28.63 0.71 -23.33
N VAL A 670 -27.75 0.77 -24.32
CA VAL A 670 -28.01 0.28 -25.68
C VAL A 670 -28.07 -1.24 -25.73
N THR A 671 -27.15 -1.91 -25.03
CA THR A 671 -27.08 -3.35 -24.97
C THR A 671 -28.34 -3.96 -24.35
N ARG A 672 -28.88 -3.37 -23.26
CA ARG A 672 -30.13 -3.82 -22.64
C ARG A 672 -31.33 -3.72 -23.56
N GLN A 673 -31.49 -2.62 -24.30
CA GLN A 673 -32.62 -2.45 -25.22
C GLN A 673 -32.55 -3.41 -26.42
N ALA A 674 -31.34 -3.69 -26.93
CA ALA A 674 -31.16 -4.68 -28.01
C ALA A 674 -31.52 -6.09 -27.53
N THR A 675 -31.19 -6.45 -26.28
CA THR A 675 -31.50 -7.77 -25.71
C THR A 675 -32.99 -7.92 -25.42
N GLU A 676 -33.66 -6.89 -24.89
CA GLU A 676 -35.10 -6.90 -24.67
C GLU A 676 -35.91 -6.96 -25.98
N ALA A 677 -35.44 -6.28 -27.04
CA ALA A 677 -36.07 -6.34 -28.37
C ALA A 677 -35.91 -7.72 -29.05
N THR A 678 -34.85 -8.47 -28.74
CA THR A 678 -34.65 -9.84 -29.23
C THR A 678 -35.46 -10.90 -28.48
N HIS A 679 -35.86 -10.62 -27.23
CA HIS A 679 -36.74 -11.52 -26.45
C HIS A 679 -38.23 -11.18 -26.62
N ALA A 680 -38.56 -10.02 -27.21
CA ALA A 680 -39.93 -9.62 -27.51
C ALA A 680 -40.39 -10.02 -28.95
N LYS A 681 -39.57 -10.68 -29.73
CA LYS A 681 -39.89 -11.33 -30.99
C LYS A 681 -39.85 -12.86 -30.86
#